data_5938a4f04978968055df166e11ef1e4b
#
_entry.id   5938a4f04978968055df166e11ef1e4b
#
_cell.length_a   1.000
_cell.length_b   1.000
_cell.length_c   1.000
_cell.angle_alpha   90.00
_cell.angle_beta   90.00
_cell.angle_gamma   90.00
#
_symmetry.space_group_name_H-M   'P 1'
#
loop_
_entity.id
_entity.type
_entity.pdbx_description
1 polymer ?
#
loop_
_entity_poly.entity_id
_entity_poly.type
_entity_poly.pdbx_seq_one_letter_code
_entity_poly.pdbx_strand_id
1 'polypeptide(L)'
;MSTNDTQPDDAEEISREEADEIIDEIERRRSLQGLAALAVAVIGICFSLFQLALAARSFTFTIPLPTVDLGLLTVRPIQISLQLLQANAVHVGFALVLTFLMFPATMGDGPLSRRLGGAVDAAASRLGGSNPLSRVLDGVRRAVRWAFVDPDRSRVTPFDVACMIVSLLAVVYFLTEFREIRDIRAFGLESGRPITGVYSVLEPLLGGVPFVSEYSYAMLLGVLGVLLVLEATRRTLGLPLMIIVASFIVYARWGYLISGNTPFVGLLAIPQFTWPDIIQNLWYNTENGVFGIPVTVSVSFIYIFILFGSFLEMSGAGQWFIDLAYAATGHRKGGPAKSSILASGFMGTISGSSIANTVTTGAFTIPLMKKSGYSPEFSGAVESSASSGGQILPPVMGAAAFLMVQYTATPFREIIILATIPAIVFFFGVWVMVHLKAVQQGIGGVDADTVSLGTHLKRGWFYLVPIVLLLYYLIGARLSVSRSAWFTLVALVALIAFIAAYSEQTRAFLLASTAAIFGVELASYIVAGVPITGLLAGAGGAGVPLGDALAVIGPRIGWYAMLGSVATMIVHADVQSAVLDLNPTVQTAAESAGERTGRDLGDNQLFRVGTFVVKSMEEGARTAVPVVIAVAAAGIIPGVISVSGLGPNLTSLLLELSGGSIVVMLLVTAVASIILGMGMPTTVTYIILISMLATPLVEFGIPLLAAHLYILYFGVMADITPPVAVAAYAASGVAKSDPFETGVKAFSLSLNKAIVPFAFVLAPGIVFLREKANADELPLREQYRVVNFADLAELSYSVPEILIPVVGVFLGVVALGATVIGTLYADVPKPERAVFALSSLLLMAPRLLSESVFDVLGLAGVSVSVNALLLDLTLRGVGLVLFVALTVRNRRKASVEPAGPSGDPTTA
;
A
#
# COMPACT_ATOMS: atom_id res chain seq x y z
N MET A 1 20.70 10.40 54.78
CA MET A 1 19.51 9.94 54.02
C MET A 1 19.70 10.45 52.63
N SER A 2 20.12 9.59 51.75
CA SER A 2 20.44 9.90 50.36
C SER A 2 19.14 10.03 49.54
N THR A 3 18.93 11.20 49.00
CA THR A 3 17.91 11.44 47.95
C THR A 3 18.45 10.86 46.66
N ASN A 4 17.81 9.81 46.16
CA ASN A 4 18.00 9.26 44.83
C ASN A 4 17.53 10.32 43.82
N ASP A 5 18.45 10.99 43.15
CA ASP A 5 18.22 11.63 41.87
C ASP A 5 18.07 10.49 40.81
N THR A 6 16.86 10.10 40.53
CA THR A 6 16.56 9.34 39.32
C THR A 6 16.62 10.33 38.14
N GLN A 7 17.77 10.34 37.48
CA GLN A 7 17.86 10.82 36.09
C GLN A 7 16.78 10.09 35.28
N PRO A 8 16.11 10.77 34.32
CA PRO A 8 15.21 10.08 33.43
C PRO A 8 16.03 9.04 32.63
N ASP A 9 15.60 7.79 32.73
CA ASP A 9 16.16 6.66 31.99
C ASP A 9 16.48 7.06 30.55
N ASP A 10 17.69 6.71 30.10
CA ASP A 10 18.12 6.79 28.72
C ASP A 10 17.03 6.13 27.87
N ALA A 11 16.36 6.93 27.02
CA ALA A 11 15.42 6.39 26.06
C ALA A 11 16.27 5.56 25.08
N GLU A 12 16.31 4.24 25.31
CA GLU A 12 16.99 3.29 24.45
C GLU A 12 16.54 3.52 23.01
N GLU A 13 17.49 3.85 22.16
CA GLU A 13 17.26 3.84 20.71
C GLU A 13 17.02 2.39 20.32
N ILE A 14 15.83 2.11 19.77
CA ILE A 14 15.55 0.79 19.23
C ILE A 14 16.47 0.59 18.03
N SER A 15 17.25 -0.49 18.05
CA SER A 15 18.11 -0.84 16.92
C SER A 15 17.23 -1.21 15.70
N ARG A 16 17.80 -1.10 14.49
CA ARG A 16 17.06 -1.56 13.29
C ARG A 16 16.73 -3.04 13.34
N GLU A 17 17.59 -3.85 13.94
CA GLU A 17 17.34 -5.28 14.15
C GLU A 17 16.11 -5.50 15.04
N GLU A 18 15.97 -4.73 16.12
CA GLU A 18 14.77 -4.77 16.97
C GLU A 18 13.52 -4.27 16.24
N ALA A 19 13.64 -3.27 15.35
CA ALA A 19 12.53 -2.80 14.52
C ALA A 19 12.09 -3.88 13.51
N ASP A 20 13.03 -4.56 12.88
CA ASP A 20 12.75 -5.68 11.96
C ASP A 20 12.15 -6.88 12.71
N GLU A 21 12.62 -7.18 13.94
CA GLU A 21 12.01 -8.19 14.80
C GLU A 21 10.56 -7.85 15.17
N ILE A 22 10.28 -6.58 15.50
CA ILE A 22 8.91 -6.11 15.77
C ILE A 22 8.02 -6.28 14.53
N ILE A 23 8.52 -5.99 13.33
CA ILE A 23 7.78 -6.20 12.07
C ILE A 23 7.50 -7.69 11.89
N ASP A 24 8.51 -8.55 12.02
CA ASP A 24 8.37 -10.01 11.86
C ASP A 24 7.44 -10.62 12.93
N GLU A 25 7.40 -10.04 14.14
CA GLU A 25 6.47 -10.46 15.20
C GLU A 25 5.02 -10.06 14.87
N ILE A 26 4.81 -8.82 14.42
CA ILE A 26 3.48 -8.31 14.00
C ILE A 26 3.00 -9.09 12.77
N GLU A 27 3.85 -9.29 11.78
CA GLU A 27 3.54 -10.00 10.54
C GLU A 27 3.60 -11.53 10.68
N ARG A 28 4.03 -12.06 11.81
CA ARG A 28 4.15 -13.50 12.11
C ARG A 28 4.99 -14.26 11.10
N ARG A 29 6.02 -13.65 10.55
CA ARG A 29 6.94 -14.29 9.60
C ARG A 29 7.83 -15.35 10.28
N ARG A 30 8.33 -16.31 9.48
CA ARG A 30 9.32 -17.29 9.90
C ARG A 30 10.73 -16.71 9.84
N SER A 31 11.55 -17.05 10.81
CA SER A 31 13.00 -16.84 10.79
C SER A 31 13.71 -18.07 10.16
N LEU A 32 13.61 -18.19 8.83
CA LEU A 32 14.15 -19.33 8.10
C LEU A 32 15.68 -19.22 7.95
N GLN A 33 16.36 -20.38 8.03
CA GLN A 33 17.80 -20.50 7.81
C GLN A 33 18.15 -21.55 6.75
N GLY A 34 19.36 -21.52 6.24
CA GLY A 34 19.88 -22.51 5.29
C GLY A 34 19.13 -22.58 3.98
N LEU A 35 18.76 -23.78 3.54
CA LEU A 35 18.11 -24.03 2.24
C LEU A 35 16.72 -23.38 2.13
N ALA A 36 15.97 -23.29 3.21
CA ALA A 36 14.65 -22.70 3.18
C ALA A 36 14.72 -21.16 2.97
N ALA A 37 15.67 -20.47 3.62
CA ALA A 37 15.94 -19.06 3.38
C ALA A 37 16.39 -18.81 1.94
N LEU A 38 17.29 -19.67 1.41
CA LEU A 38 17.74 -19.61 0.02
C LEU A 38 16.56 -19.80 -0.95
N ALA A 39 15.65 -20.75 -0.67
CA ALA A 39 14.47 -20.97 -1.50
C ALA A 39 13.55 -19.71 -1.55
N VAL A 40 13.31 -19.05 -0.41
CA VAL A 40 12.55 -17.80 -0.36
C VAL A 40 13.23 -16.73 -1.21
N ALA A 41 14.56 -16.54 -1.08
CA ALA A 41 15.30 -15.57 -1.85
C ALA A 41 15.23 -15.85 -3.36
N VAL A 42 15.49 -17.09 -3.79
CA VAL A 42 15.48 -17.47 -5.19
C VAL A 42 14.08 -17.32 -5.80
N ILE A 43 13.04 -17.84 -5.12
CA ILE A 43 11.67 -17.74 -5.61
C ILE A 43 11.22 -16.27 -5.64
N GLY A 44 11.60 -15.44 -4.64
CA GLY A 44 11.33 -14.02 -4.59
C GLY A 44 11.98 -13.25 -5.74
N ILE A 45 13.26 -13.55 -6.03
CA ILE A 45 13.98 -12.96 -7.18
C ILE A 45 13.31 -13.39 -8.50
N CYS A 46 12.96 -14.66 -8.66
CA CYS A 46 12.23 -15.14 -9.85
C CYS A 46 10.88 -14.42 -10.01
N PHE A 47 10.17 -14.20 -8.92
CA PHE A 47 8.91 -13.46 -8.92
C PHE A 47 9.14 -12.01 -9.37
N SER A 48 10.15 -11.32 -8.83
CA SER A 48 10.51 -9.95 -9.21
C SER A 48 10.94 -9.88 -10.68
N LEU A 49 11.72 -10.83 -11.18
CA LEU A 49 12.11 -10.91 -12.59
C LEU A 49 10.89 -11.13 -13.51
N PHE A 50 9.97 -12.00 -13.12
CA PHE A 50 8.71 -12.21 -13.84
C PHE A 50 7.93 -10.90 -13.97
N GLN A 51 7.80 -10.16 -12.90
CA GLN A 51 7.07 -8.88 -12.88
C GLN A 51 7.78 -7.78 -13.69
N LEU A 52 9.11 -7.71 -13.59
CA LEU A 52 9.91 -6.79 -14.41
C LEU A 52 9.76 -7.09 -15.90
N ALA A 53 9.74 -8.35 -16.27
CA ALA A 53 9.54 -8.76 -17.66
C ALA A 53 8.13 -8.42 -18.17
N LEU A 54 7.08 -8.58 -17.34
CA LEU A 54 5.71 -8.14 -17.66
C LEU A 54 5.63 -6.63 -17.87
N ALA A 55 6.22 -5.85 -16.97
CA ALA A 55 6.22 -4.38 -17.06
C ALA A 55 6.99 -3.87 -18.29
N ALA A 56 8.09 -4.56 -18.68
CA ALA A 56 8.91 -4.20 -19.83
C ALA A 56 8.26 -4.53 -21.18
N ARG A 57 7.55 -5.66 -21.28
CA ARG A 57 7.15 -6.27 -22.58
C ARG A 57 5.66 -6.64 -22.68
N SER A 58 4.81 -6.20 -21.76
CA SER A 58 3.35 -6.39 -21.87
C SER A 58 2.93 -7.83 -22.17
N PHE A 59 3.14 -8.77 -21.23
CA PHE A 59 2.72 -10.18 -21.30
C PHE A 59 3.40 -11.05 -22.37
N THR A 60 4.41 -10.53 -23.09
CA THR A 60 5.14 -11.29 -24.10
C THR A 60 6.60 -11.45 -23.67
N PHE A 61 7.03 -12.70 -23.44
CA PHE A 61 8.41 -13.04 -23.10
C PHE A 61 9.13 -13.62 -24.32
N THR A 62 10.31 -13.11 -24.62
CA THR A 62 11.22 -13.75 -25.55
C THR A 62 12.43 -14.21 -24.76
N ILE A 63 12.62 -15.53 -24.62
CA ILE A 63 13.86 -16.08 -24.08
C ILE A 63 14.88 -16.00 -25.22
N PRO A 64 15.91 -15.14 -25.12
CA PRO A 64 16.90 -14.98 -26.17
C PRO A 64 17.85 -16.20 -26.15
N LEU A 65 17.45 -17.28 -26.80
CA LEU A 65 18.35 -18.38 -27.07
C LEU A 65 19.06 -18.08 -28.39
N PRO A 66 20.38 -18.37 -28.51
CA PRO A 66 21.05 -18.27 -29.77
C PRO A 66 20.41 -19.27 -30.75
N THR A 67 20.21 -18.85 -31.98
CA THR A 67 19.77 -19.74 -33.09
C THR A 67 20.93 -20.66 -33.41
N VAL A 68 20.89 -21.86 -32.83
CA VAL A 68 21.91 -22.89 -33.11
C VAL A 68 21.22 -24.00 -33.86
N ASP A 69 21.69 -24.25 -35.06
CA ASP A 69 21.27 -25.41 -35.89
C ASP A 69 22.22 -26.58 -35.63
N LEU A 70 21.70 -27.58 -34.91
CA LEU A 70 22.44 -28.80 -34.60
C LEU A 70 22.15 -29.93 -35.63
N GLY A 71 21.58 -29.57 -36.78
CA GLY A 71 21.26 -30.52 -37.88
C GLY A 71 19.99 -31.35 -37.61
N LEU A 72 19.78 -31.82 -36.40
CA LEU A 72 18.56 -32.55 -35.99
C LEU A 72 17.64 -31.70 -35.10
N LEU A 73 18.15 -30.62 -34.54
CA LEU A 73 17.44 -29.73 -33.64
C LEU A 73 17.87 -28.27 -33.89
N THR A 74 16.93 -27.41 -34.28
CA THR A 74 17.17 -25.97 -34.38
C THR A 74 16.67 -25.30 -33.10
N VAL A 75 17.59 -24.84 -32.24
CA VAL A 75 17.25 -24.02 -31.08
C VAL A 75 16.93 -22.60 -31.60
N ARG A 76 15.73 -22.12 -31.29
CA ARG A 76 15.26 -20.77 -31.68
C ARG A 76 14.89 -19.99 -30.43
N PRO A 77 14.87 -18.65 -30.46
CA PRO A 77 14.30 -17.86 -29.38
C PRO A 77 12.88 -18.33 -29.09
N ILE A 78 12.60 -18.64 -27.83
CA ILE A 78 11.26 -19.06 -27.39
C ILE A 78 10.46 -17.81 -27.07
N GLN A 79 9.37 -17.59 -27.81
CA GLN A 79 8.44 -16.50 -27.54
C GLN A 79 7.23 -17.07 -26.80
N ILE A 80 7.06 -16.67 -25.55
CA ILE A 80 5.94 -17.06 -24.69
C ILE A 80 5.02 -15.84 -24.58
N SER A 81 3.77 -15.98 -25.03
CA SER A 81 2.72 -14.98 -24.84
C SER A 81 1.73 -15.50 -23.81
N LEU A 82 1.65 -14.84 -22.67
CA LEU A 82 0.69 -15.19 -21.61
C LEU A 82 -0.61 -14.43 -21.82
N GLN A 83 -1.74 -15.12 -21.66
CA GLN A 83 -3.04 -14.49 -21.52
C GLN A 83 -3.15 -13.88 -20.10
N LEU A 84 -4.04 -12.90 -19.94
CA LEU A 84 -4.22 -12.20 -18.66
C LEU A 84 -4.48 -13.17 -17.49
N LEU A 85 -5.37 -14.15 -17.68
CA LEU A 85 -5.69 -15.13 -16.65
C LEU A 85 -4.48 -16.01 -16.29
N GLN A 86 -3.64 -16.36 -17.28
CA GLN A 86 -2.41 -17.11 -17.03
C GLN A 86 -1.38 -16.29 -16.23
N ALA A 87 -1.24 -15.01 -16.58
CA ALA A 87 -0.34 -14.11 -15.85
C ALA A 87 -0.81 -13.91 -14.40
N ASN A 88 -2.13 -13.73 -14.19
CA ASN A 88 -2.74 -13.64 -12.87
C ASN A 88 -2.50 -14.93 -12.05
N ALA A 89 -2.66 -16.10 -12.68
CA ALA A 89 -2.45 -17.40 -12.03
C ALA A 89 -0.98 -17.60 -11.62
N VAL A 90 -0.03 -17.25 -12.48
CA VAL A 90 1.41 -17.31 -12.16
C VAL A 90 1.75 -16.36 -11.02
N HIS A 91 1.24 -15.14 -11.06
CA HIS A 91 1.45 -14.12 -10.03
C HIS A 91 0.95 -14.57 -8.64
N VAL A 92 -0.30 -15.05 -8.57
CA VAL A 92 -0.87 -15.59 -7.32
C VAL A 92 -0.15 -16.87 -6.91
N GLY A 93 0.27 -17.70 -7.86
CA GLY A 93 1.04 -18.92 -7.60
C GLY A 93 2.36 -18.65 -6.90
N PHE A 94 3.14 -17.66 -7.36
CA PHE A 94 4.35 -17.21 -6.66
C PHE A 94 4.03 -16.75 -5.24
N ALA A 95 2.99 -15.93 -5.08
CA ALA A 95 2.58 -15.42 -3.77
C ALA A 95 2.13 -16.54 -2.82
N LEU A 96 1.37 -17.53 -3.29
CA LEU A 96 0.95 -18.69 -2.48
C LEU A 96 2.15 -19.51 -2.03
N VAL A 97 3.07 -19.85 -2.95
CA VAL A 97 4.27 -20.62 -2.61
C VAL A 97 5.13 -19.88 -1.58
N LEU A 98 5.37 -18.59 -1.78
CA LEU A 98 6.11 -17.77 -0.82
C LEU A 98 5.37 -17.65 0.51
N THR A 99 4.03 -17.53 0.50
CA THR A 99 3.24 -17.50 1.73
C THR A 99 3.44 -18.76 2.56
N PHE A 100 3.35 -19.94 1.95
CA PHE A 100 3.52 -21.21 2.68
C PHE A 100 4.95 -21.47 3.13
N LEU A 101 5.94 -20.85 2.48
CA LEU A 101 7.31 -20.82 2.97
C LEU A 101 7.49 -19.84 4.14
N MET A 102 7.01 -18.61 4.00
CA MET A 102 7.32 -17.51 4.93
C MET A 102 6.43 -17.48 6.18
N PHE A 103 5.20 -18.02 6.13
CA PHE A 103 4.23 -17.92 7.22
C PHE A 103 3.83 -19.30 7.76
N PRO A 104 3.95 -19.55 9.08
CA PRO A 104 3.64 -20.86 9.66
C PRO A 104 2.14 -21.14 9.66
N ALA A 105 1.77 -22.42 9.56
CA ALA A 105 0.38 -22.85 9.68
C ALA A 105 -0.17 -22.56 11.09
N THR A 106 0.58 -22.89 12.13
CA THR A 106 0.28 -22.56 13.53
C THR A 106 1.52 -22.70 14.39
N MET A 107 1.62 -21.85 15.41
CA MET A 107 2.65 -21.93 16.46
C MET A 107 2.25 -22.87 17.60
N GLY A 108 1.01 -23.35 17.63
CA GLY A 108 0.53 -24.25 18.67
C GLY A 108 -0.06 -23.54 19.91
N ASP A 109 0.04 -22.22 20.02
CA ASP A 109 -0.35 -21.45 21.22
C ASP A 109 -1.79 -20.91 21.20
N GLY A 110 -2.53 -21.18 20.13
CA GLY A 110 -3.90 -20.75 19.94
C GLY A 110 -4.88 -21.37 20.95
N PRO A 111 -5.97 -20.66 21.31
CA PRO A 111 -6.96 -21.17 22.27
C PRO A 111 -7.63 -22.48 21.83
N LEU A 112 -7.81 -22.69 20.53
CA LEU A 112 -8.32 -23.93 19.95
C LEU A 112 -7.32 -25.08 20.09
N SER A 113 -6.03 -24.82 19.80
CA SER A 113 -4.95 -25.80 19.96
C SER A 113 -4.80 -26.24 21.42
N ARG A 114 -4.88 -25.31 22.37
CA ARG A 114 -4.86 -25.60 23.80
C ARG A 114 -6.08 -26.40 24.25
N ARG A 115 -7.29 -26.07 23.78
CA ARG A 115 -8.52 -26.83 24.08
C ARG A 115 -8.51 -28.24 23.50
N LEU A 116 -8.10 -28.38 22.23
CA LEU A 116 -8.00 -29.69 21.61
C LEU A 116 -6.88 -30.54 22.25
N GLY A 117 -5.72 -29.92 22.55
CA GLY A 117 -4.66 -30.59 23.30
C GLY A 117 -5.13 -31.05 24.67
N GLY A 118 -5.79 -30.20 25.44
CA GLY A 118 -6.34 -30.54 26.74
C GLY A 118 -7.45 -31.61 26.69
N ALA A 119 -8.29 -31.60 25.64
CA ALA A 119 -9.31 -32.64 25.46
C ALA A 119 -8.69 -33.99 25.10
N VAL A 120 -7.65 -34.03 24.29
CA VAL A 120 -6.89 -35.25 23.94
C VAL A 120 -6.14 -35.76 25.18
N ASP A 121 -5.52 -34.88 25.97
CA ASP A 121 -4.82 -35.25 27.21
C ASP A 121 -5.79 -35.82 28.25
N ALA A 122 -7.00 -35.20 28.36
CA ALA A 122 -8.08 -35.74 29.23
C ALA A 122 -8.61 -37.08 28.74
N ALA A 123 -8.71 -37.29 27.44
CA ALA A 123 -9.12 -38.57 26.86
C ALA A 123 -8.01 -39.65 27.07
N ALA A 124 -6.75 -39.32 26.83
CA ALA A 124 -5.62 -40.20 27.03
C ALA A 124 -5.45 -40.62 28.52
N SER A 125 -5.65 -39.66 29.46
CA SER A 125 -5.58 -39.95 30.90
C SER A 125 -6.71 -40.84 31.39
N ARG A 126 -7.91 -40.71 30.79
CA ARG A 126 -9.07 -41.60 31.11
C ARG A 126 -8.86 -43.03 30.58
N LEU A 127 -8.09 -43.25 29.56
CA LEU A 127 -7.83 -44.56 28.96
C LEU A 127 -6.71 -45.37 29.67
N GLY A 128 -5.95 -44.75 30.56
CA GLY A 128 -4.83 -45.39 31.25
C GLY A 128 -3.58 -45.60 30.38
N GLY A 129 -2.38 -45.21 30.85
CA GLY A 129 -1.13 -45.17 30.07
C GLY A 129 -0.62 -46.48 29.50
N SER A 130 -1.20 -47.65 29.88
CA SER A 130 -0.85 -48.98 29.36
C SER A 130 -1.75 -49.45 28.19
N ASN A 131 -2.78 -48.73 27.82
CA ASN A 131 -3.76 -49.11 26.79
C ASN A 131 -3.14 -48.89 25.38
N PRO A 132 -3.22 -49.86 24.42
CA PRO A 132 -2.76 -49.67 23.08
C PRO A 132 -3.43 -48.49 22.34
N LEU A 133 -4.66 -48.14 22.73
CA LEU A 133 -5.41 -46.99 22.20
C LEU A 133 -4.76 -45.65 22.60
N SER A 134 -4.22 -45.55 23.83
CA SER A 134 -3.50 -44.34 24.26
C SER A 134 -2.22 -44.11 23.46
N ARG A 135 -1.47 -45.19 23.12
CA ARG A 135 -0.28 -45.11 22.28
C ARG A 135 -0.60 -44.68 20.84
N VAL A 136 -1.74 -45.13 20.29
CA VAL A 136 -2.20 -44.71 18.95
C VAL A 136 -2.58 -43.22 19.00
N LEU A 137 -3.32 -42.78 20.02
CA LEU A 137 -3.69 -41.34 20.18
C LEU A 137 -2.45 -40.44 20.34
N ASP A 138 -1.46 -40.87 21.11
CA ASP A 138 -0.18 -40.17 21.25
C ASP A 138 0.64 -40.17 19.95
N GLY A 139 0.55 -41.24 19.19
CA GLY A 139 1.15 -41.35 17.84
C GLY A 139 0.51 -40.34 16.85
N VAL A 140 -0.84 -40.34 16.80
CA VAL A 140 -1.60 -39.42 15.97
C VAL A 140 -1.32 -37.97 16.40
N ARG A 141 -1.31 -37.67 17.70
CA ARG A 141 -0.99 -36.34 18.22
C ARG A 141 0.40 -35.88 17.77
N ARG A 142 1.41 -36.74 17.90
CA ARG A 142 2.78 -36.43 17.44
C ARG A 142 2.83 -36.21 15.94
N ALA A 143 2.14 -37.01 15.15
CA ALA A 143 2.07 -36.87 13.69
C ALA A 143 1.36 -35.54 13.29
N VAL A 144 0.24 -35.22 13.93
CA VAL A 144 -0.48 -33.94 13.70
C VAL A 144 0.38 -32.74 14.10
N ARG A 145 1.02 -32.78 15.28
CA ARG A 145 1.93 -31.69 15.67
C ARG A 145 3.09 -31.56 14.70
N TRP A 146 3.70 -32.65 14.27
CA TRP A 146 4.80 -32.63 13.29
C TRP A 146 4.34 -32.07 11.93
N ALA A 147 3.12 -32.39 11.49
CA ALA A 147 2.60 -31.98 10.19
C ALA A 147 2.14 -30.51 10.13
N PHE A 148 1.66 -29.92 11.25
CA PHE A 148 0.99 -28.62 11.23
C PHE A 148 1.61 -27.55 12.15
N VAL A 149 2.39 -27.93 13.17
CA VAL A 149 2.83 -26.99 14.20
C VAL A 149 4.30 -26.65 14.04
N ASP A 150 4.61 -25.36 13.98
CA ASP A 150 5.96 -24.79 13.96
C ASP A 150 6.08 -23.76 15.10
N PRO A 151 6.44 -24.20 16.34
CA PRO A 151 6.47 -23.32 17.50
C PRO A 151 7.58 -22.27 17.42
N ASP A 152 8.72 -22.63 16.83
CA ASP A 152 9.93 -21.79 16.78
C ASP A 152 10.02 -20.96 15.49
N ARG A 153 9.01 -21.02 14.64
CA ARG A 153 8.97 -20.33 13.32
C ARG A 153 10.19 -20.61 12.44
N SER A 154 10.81 -21.77 12.57
CA SER A 154 12.11 -22.08 11.94
C SER A 154 12.05 -23.16 10.86
N ARG A 155 10.91 -23.86 10.70
CA ARG A 155 10.81 -25.01 9.78
C ARG A 155 9.60 -24.95 8.86
N VAL A 156 9.75 -25.49 7.67
CA VAL A 156 8.65 -25.75 6.73
C VAL A 156 7.99 -27.07 7.11
N THR A 157 6.68 -27.09 7.33
CA THR A 157 5.94 -28.30 7.72
C THR A 157 5.50 -29.11 6.50
N PRO A 158 5.20 -30.42 6.63
CA PRO A 158 4.64 -31.22 5.53
C PRO A 158 3.34 -30.65 4.94
N PHE A 159 2.51 -30.01 5.77
CA PHE A 159 1.31 -29.35 5.31
C PHE A 159 1.62 -28.15 4.41
N ASP A 160 2.67 -27.38 4.72
CA ASP A 160 3.12 -26.27 3.87
C ASP A 160 3.57 -26.78 2.51
N VAL A 161 4.34 -27.90 2.50
CA VAL A 161 4.79 -28.54 1.24
C VAL A 161 3.60 -29.02 0.40
N ALA A 162 2.60 -29.63 1.02
CA ALA A 162 1.38 -30.03 0.33
C ALA A 162 0.65 -28.83 -0.29
N CYS A 163 0.51 -27.73 0.46
CA CYS A 163 -0.09 -26.48 -0.04
C CYS A 163 0.70 -25.89 -1.22
N MET A 164 2.04 -25.91 -1.15
CA MET A 164 2.89 -25.44 -2.26
C MET A 164 2.72 -26.32 -3.50
N ILE A 165 2.67 -27.64 -3.35
CA ILE A 165 2.47 -28.56 -4.48
C ILE A 165 1.12 -28.30 -5.16
N VAL A 166 0.04 -28.16 -4.40
CA VAL A 166 -1.29 -27.86 -4.96
C VAL A 166 -1.31 -26.49 -5.65
N SER A 167 -0.63 -25.49 -5.09
CA SER A 167 -0.49 -24.17 -5.72
C SER A 167 0.24 -24.27 -7.07
N LEU A 168 1.32 -25.05 -7.15
CA LEU A 168 2.05 -25.28 -8.39
C LEU A 168 1.23 -26.07 -9.41
N LEU A 169 0.49 -27.09 -8.99
CA LEU A 169 -0.42 -27.84 -9.87
C LEU A 169 -1.48 -26.94 -10.50
N ALA A 170 -2.05 -25.99 -9.72
CA ALA A 170 -2.98 -25.02 -10.24
C ALA A 170 -2.33 -24.12 -11.32
N VAL A 171 -1.11 -23.61 -11.06
CA VAL A 171 -0.38 -22.81 -12.05
C VAL A 171 -0.08 -23.60 -13.32
N VAL A 172 0.40 -24.84 -13.19
CA VAL A 172 0.70 -25.70 -14.33
C VAL A 172 -0.57 -25.92 -15.17
N TYR A 173 -1.70 -26.20 -14.53
CA TYR A 173 -2.97 -26.37 -15.23
C TYR A 173 -3.37 -25.11 -16.02
N PHE A 174 -3.24 -23.91 -15.44
CA PHE A 174 -3.50 -22.67 -16.16
C PHE A 174 -2.57 -22.43 -17.34
N LEU A 175 -1.32 -22.90 -17.27
CA LEU A 175 -0.33 -22.73 -18.33
C LEU A 175 -0.52 -23.74 -19.45
N THR A 176 -0.81 -25.02 -19.12
CA THR A 176 -0.84 -26.12 -20.11
C THR A 176 -2.22 -26.33 -20.73
N GLU A 177 -3.29 -26.23 -19.93
CA GLU A 177 -4.66 -26.58 -20.34
C GLU A 177 -5.56 -25.37 -20.58
N PHE A 178 -5.00 -24.26 -21.06
CA PHE A 178 -5.73 -23.00 -21.23
C PHE A 178 -6.92 -23.12 -22.20
N ARG A 179 -6.88 -24.06 -23.16
CA ARG A 179 -8.02 -24.33 -24.07
C ARG A 179 -9.21 -24.89 -23.29
N GLU A 180 -8.97 -25.88 -22.42
CA GLU A 180 -10.01 -26.45 -21.56
C GLU A 180 -10.60 -25.39 -20.62
N ILE A 181 -9.77 -24.51 -20.04
CA ILE A 181 -10.23 -23.41 -19.19
C ILE A 181 -11.16 -22.47 -19.96
N ARG A 182 -10.86 -22.18 -21.21
CA ARG A 182 -11.74 -21.37 -22.06
C ARG A 182 -13.08 -22.06 -22.33
N ASP A 183 -13.06 -23.38 -22.57
CA ASP A 183 -14.27 -24.16 -22.80
C ASP A 183 -15.11 -24.25 -21.51
N ILE A 184 -14.49 -24.44 -20.34
CA ILE A 184 -15.14 -24.39 -19.03
C ILE A 184 -15.79 -23.04 -18.78
N ARG A 185 -15.16 -21.95 -19.14
CA ARG A 185 -15.74 -20.61 -18.98
C ARG A 185 -16.97 -20.38 -19.84
N ALA A 186 -17.08 -21.09 -20.97
CA ALA A 186 -18.22 -20.99 -21.89
C ALA A 186 -19.35 -21.98 -21.53
N PHE A 187 -19.02 -23.20 -21.10
CA PHE A 187 -19.97 -24.31 -20.96
C PHE A 187 -20.15 -24.80 -19.52
N GLY A 188 -19.45 -24.21 -18.55
CA GLY A 188 -19.53 -24.59 -17.12
C GLY A 188 -18.47 -25.60 -16.69
N LEU A 189 -18.22 -25.66 -15.38
CA LEU A 189 -17.19 -26.55 -14.77
C LEU A 189 -17.46 -28.04 -14.98
N GLU A 190 -18.71 -28.40 -15.20
CA GLU A 190 -19.12 -29.80 -15.46
C GLU A 190 -18.62 -30.32 -16.81
N SER A 191 -18.29 -29.42 -17.76
CA SER A 191 -17.73 -29.79 -19.06
C SER A 191 -16.22 -30.15 -19.01
N GLY A 192 -15.54 -29.89 -17.89
CA GLY A 192 -14.13 -30.16 -17.70
C GLY A 192 -13.83 -31.68 -17.60
N ARG A 193 -12.64 -32.09 -18.05
CA ARG A 193 -12.16 -33.46 -17.98
C ARG A 193 -11.77 -33.87 -16.55
N PRO A 194 -11.95 -35.15 -16.14
CA PRO A 194 -11.39 -35.65 -14.89
C PRO A 194 -9.84 -35.63 -14.93
N ILE A 195 -9.18 -35.69 -13.78
CA ILE A 195 -7.71 -35.61 -13.69
C ILE A 195 -7.00 -36.70 -14.53
N THR A 196 -7.59 -37.89 -14.63
CA THR A 196 -7.08 -39.01 -15.44
C THR A 196 -7.19 -38.71 -16.95
N GLY A 197 -8.20 -37.91 -17.35
CA GLY A 197 -8.36 -37.44 -18.70
C GLY A 197 -7.42 -36.29 -19.07
N VAL A 198 -6.95 -35.52 -18.09
CA VAL A 198 -5.94 -34.45 -18.26
C VAL A 198 -4.52 -35.05 -18.23
N TYR A 199 -4.26 -35.94 -17.28
CA TYR A 199 -2.97 -36.60 -17.08
C TYR A 199 -3.13 -38.12 -17.13
N SER A 200 -3.11 -38.68 -18.32
CA SER A 200 -3.31 -40.15 -18.54
C SER A 200 -2.30 -41.04 -17.81
N VAL A 201 -1.13 -40.51 -17.47
CA VAL A 201 -0.11 -41.20 -16.65
C VAL A 201 -0.62 -41.52 -15.24
N LEU A 202 -1.59 -40.78 -14.74
CA LEU A 202 -2.19 -40.99 -13.40
C LEU A 202 -3.36 -41.97 -13.39
N GLU A 203 -3.83 -42.44 -14.55
CA GLU A 203 -4.97 -43.33 -14.65
C GLU A 203 -4.79 -44.66 -13.88
N PRO A 204 -3.60 -45.35 -13.95
CA PRO A 204 -3.37 -46.57 -13.19
C PRO A 204 -3.41 -46.38 -11.67
N LEU A 205 -3.08 -45.16 -11.20
CA LEU A 205 -3.00 -44.80 -9.77
C LEU A 205 -4.31 -44.28 -9.20
N LEU A 206 -5.03 -43.47 -9.96
CA LEU A 206 -6.17 -42.66 -9.49
C LEU A 206 -7.50 -43.10 -10.14
N GLY A 207 -7.50 -43.85 -11.22
CA GLY A 207 -8.73 -44.22 -11.95
C GLY A 207 -9.74 -45.04 -11.14
N GLY A 208 -9.27 -45.75 -10.08
CA GLY A 208 -10.13 -46.49 -9.15
C GLY A 208 -10.68 -45.68 -7.97
N VAL A 209 -10.39 -44.35 -7.88
CA VAL A 209 -10.86 -43.49 -6.80
C VAL A 209 -12.11 -42.74 -7.28
N PRO A 210 -13.34 -43.07 -6.84
CA PRO A 210 -14.56 -42.50 -7.40
C PRO A 210 -14.62 -40.99 -7.41
N PHE A 211 -14.23 -40.35 -6.31
CA PHE A 211 -14.22 -38.90 -6.17
C PHE A 211 -13.33 -38.18 -7.21
N VAL A 212 -12.21 -38.80 -7.58
CA VAL A 212 -11.22 -38.24 -8.51
C VAL A 212 -11.60 -38.47 -9.97
N SER A 213 -12.28 -39.60 -10.26
CA SER A 213 -12.72 -39.96 -11.62
C SER A 213 -14.06 -39.35 -12.03
N GLU A 214 -14.93 -39.00 -11.07
CA GLU A 214 -16.27 -38.44 -11.32
C GLU A 214 -16.27 -36.92 -11.48
N TYR A 215 -15.41 -36.20 -10.78
CA TYR A 215 -15.39 -34.74 -10.81
C TYR A 215 -14.37 -34.19 -11.83
N SER A 216 -14.72 -33.09 -12.46
CA SER A 216 -13.81 -32.33 -13.32
C SER A 216 -12.57 -31.91 -12.52
N TYR A 217 -11.37 -32.08 -13.12
CA TYR A 217 -10.11 -31.64 -12.50
C TYR A 217 -10.12 -30.13 -12.22
N ALA A 218 -10.73 -29.35 -13.11
CA ALA A 218 -10.95 -27.92 -12.89
C ALA A 218 -11.78 -27.64 -11.62
N MET A 219 -12.83 -28.41 -11.36
CA MET A 219 -13.64 -28.24 -10.14
C MET A 219 -12.81 -28.51 -8.90
N LEU A 220 -12.02 -29.60 -8.88
CA LEU A 220 -11.16 -29.94 -7.76
C LEU A 220 -10.08 -28.87 -7.51
N LEU A 221 -9.42 -28.39 -8.58
CA LEU A 221 -8.44 -27.31 -8.45
C LEU A 221 -9.06 -25.99 -8.04
N GLY A 222 -10.27 -25.68 -8.50
CA GLY A 222 -10.99 -24.48 -8.12
C GLY A 222 -11.33 -24.47 -6.62
N VAL A 223 -11.88 -25.58 -6.11
CA VAL A 223 -12.17 -25.73 -4.67
C VAL A 223 -10.89 -25.65 -3.84
N LEU A 224 -9.86 -26.43 -4.20
CA LEU A 224 -8.59 -26.42 -3.48
C LEU A 224 -7.92 -25.04 -3.56
N GLY A 225 -7.98 -24.37 -4.71
CA GLY A 225 -7.41 -23.03 -4.90
C GLY A 225 -8.08 -21.97 -4.03
N VAL A 226 -9.42 -21.97 -3.95
CA VAL A 226 -10.15 -21.07 -3.04
C VAL A 226 -9.78 -21.36 -1.58
N LEU A 227 -9.67 -22.63 -1.18
CA LEU A 227 -9.25 -23.00 0.18
C LEU A 227 -7.80 -22.59 0.46
N LEU A 228 -6.89 -22.72 -0.52
CA LEU A 228 -5.51 -22.24 -0.39
C LEU A 228 -5.43 -20.72 -0.21
N VAL A 229 -6.24 -19.97 -0.95
CA VAL A 229 -6.31 -18.50 -0.78
C VAL A 229 -6.85 -18.14 0.60
N LEU A 230 -7.88 -18.83 1.10
CA LEU A 230 -8.40 -18.63 2.46
C LEU A 230 -7.35 -18.96 3.53
N GLU A 231 -6.62 -20.07 3.36
CA GLU A 231 -5.54 -20.46 4.28
C GLU A 231 -4.35 -19.48 4.21
N ALA A 232 -3.96 -19.05 3.01
CA ALA A 232 -2.93 -18.03 2.84
C ALA A 232 -3.34 -16.70 3.50
N THR A 233 -4.60 -16.29 3.34
CA THR A 233 -5.18 -15.10 3.98
C THR A 233 -5.14 -15.21 5.51
N ARG A 234 -5.51 -16.36 6.06
CA ARG A 234 -5.44 -16.61 7.49
C ARG A 234 -4.03 -16.45 8.06
N ARG A 235 -3.03 -16.90 7.29
CA ARG A 235 -1.61 -16.83 7.70
C ARG A 235 -1.04 -15.44 7.62
N THR A 236 -1.31 -14.71 6.53
CA THR A 236 -0.70 -13.39 6.25
C THR A 236 -1.46 -12.25 6.90
N LEU A 237 -2.80 -12.28 6.88
CA LEU A 237 -3.68 -11.17 7.26
C LEU A 237 -4.56 -11.48 8.47
N GLY A 238 -4.53 -12.75 8.93
CA GLY A 238 -5.24 -13.18 10.12
C GLY A 238 -6.68 -13.63 9.88
N LEU A 239 -7.34 -13.97 10.97
CA LEU A 239 -8.70 -14.52 10.97
C LEU A 239 -9.80 -13.55 10.50
N PRO A 240 -9.75 -12.24 10.81
CA PRO A 240 -10.88 -11.35 10.50
C PRO A 240 -11.21 -11.35 9.00
N LEU A 241 -10.24 -11.11 8.15
CA LEU A 241 -10.45 -11.09 6.69
C LEU A 241 -10.88 -12.47 6.17
N MET A 242 -10.22 -13.54 6.63
CA MET A 242 -10.61 -14.90 6.21
C MET A 242 -12.07 -15.20 6.54
N ILE A 243 -12.55 -14.83 7.74
CA ILE A 243 -13.95 -15.03 8.15
C ILE A 243 -14.90 -14.22 7.27
N ILE A 244 -14.58 -12.96 7.00
CA ILE A 244 -15.39 -12.11 6.12
C ILE A 244 -15.51 -12.75 4.73
N VAL A 245 -14.39 -13.12 4.10
CA VAL A 245 -14.39 -13.74 2.77
C VAL A 245 -15.16 -15.07 2.78
N ALA A 246 -14.91 -15.91 3.79
CA ALA A 246 -15.62 -17.18 3.94
C ALA A 246 -17.14 -16.97 4.14
N SER A 247 -17.56 -15.94 4.88
CA SER A 247 -18.97 -15.63 5.10
C SER A 247 -19.68 -15.23 3.80
N PHE A 248 -19.00 -14.52 2.89
CA PHE A 248 -19.54 -14.23 1.57
C PHE A 248 -19.69 -15.48 0.71
N ILE A 249 -18.75 -16.44 0.77
CA ILE A 249 -18.90 -17.74 0.07
C ILE A 249 -20.09 -18.53 0.63
N VAL A 250 -20.22 -18.57 1.95
CA VAL A 250 -21.36 -19.19 2.64
C VAL A 250 -22.67 -18.51 2.21
N TYR A 251 -22.68 -17.19 2.17
CA TYR A 251 -23.84 -16.42 1.73
C TYR A 251 -24.17 -16.71 0.26
N ALA A 252 -23.21 -16.79 -0.66
CA ALA A 252 -23.45 -17.16 -2.04
C ALA A 252 -24.19 -18.49 -2.19
N ARG A 253 -23.90 -19.45 -1.30
CA ARG A 253 -24.50 -20.80 -1.36
C ARG A 253 -25.87 -20.90 -0.65
N TRP A 254 -26.06 -20.18 0.47
CA TRP A 254 -27.25 -20.33 1.33
C TRP A 254 -28.05 -19.04 1.50
N GLY A 255 -27.67 -17.93 0.87
CA GLY A 255 -28.41 -16.66 0.95
C GLY A 255 -29.86 -16.73 0.40
N TYR A 256 -30.19 -17.75 -0.42
CA TYR A 256 -31.57 -18.02 -0.87
C TYR A 256 -32.53 -18.45 0.27
N LEU A 257 -31.97 -18.83 1.43
CA LEU A 257 -32.77 -19.14 2.62
C LEU A 257 -33.32 -17.89 3.33
N ILE A 258 -32.82 -16.71 2.97
CA ILE A 258 -33.34 -15.45 3.50
C ILE A 258 -34.71 -15.19 2.87
N SER A 259 -35.75 -15.03 3.71
CA SER A 259 -37.09 -14.73 3.23
C SER A 259 -37.18 -13.32 2.69
N GLY A 260 -37.55 -13.15 1.41
CA GLY A 260 -37.75 -11.85 0.78
C GLY A 260 -38.85 -10.97 1.42
N ASN A 261 -39.70 -11.55 2.28
CA ASN A 261 -40.78 -10.82 2.96
C ASN A 261 -40.35 -10.19 4.29
N THR A 262 -39.08 -10.39 4.72
CA THR A 262 -38.57 -9.82 5.98
C THR A 262 -38.18 -8.36 5.74
N PRO A 263 -38.69 -7.38 6.51
CA PRO A 263 -38.31 -5.98 6.36
C PRO A 263 -36.80 -5.81 6.41
N PHE A 264 -36.22 -4.97 5.55
CA PHE A 264 -34.78 -4.69 5.36
C PHE A 264 -33.93 -5.93 5.00
N VAL A 265 -33.99 -7.01 5.77
CA VAL A 265 -33.18 -8.22 5.55
C VAL A 265 -33.61 -8.97 4.29
N GLY A 266 -34.88 -8.90 3.92
CA GLY A 266 -35.40 -9.50 2.68
C GLY A 266 -34.75 -8.97 1.41
N LEU A 267 -34.24 -7.75 1.42
CA LEU A 267 -33.48 -7.18 0.31
C LEU A 267 -32.14 -7.92 0.08
N LEU A 268 -31.68 -8.70 1.05
CA LEU A 268 -30.48 -9.53 0.94
C LEU A 268 -30.79 -10.95 0.42
N ALA A 269 -32.04 -11.28 0.12
CA ALA A 269 -32.39 -12.59 -0.48
C ALA A 269 -31.78 -12.69 -1.89
N ILE A 270 -31.21 -13.85 -2.22
CA ILE A 270 -30.59 -14.12 -3.53
C ILE A 270 -31.12 -15.41 -4.13
N PRO A 271 -31.00 -15.63 -5.45
CA PRO A 271 -31.29 -16.92 -6.07
C PRO A 271 -30.39 -18.04 -5.53
N GLN A 272 -30.84 -19.29 -5.72
CA GLN A 272 -30.03 -20.45 -5.36
C GLN A 272 -28.94 -20.71 -6.41
N PHE A 273 -27.68 -20.75 -6.00
CA PHE A 273 -26.54 -21.10 -6.85
C PHE A 273 -25.98 -22.47 -6.48
N THR A 274 -25.46 -23.19 -7.49
CA THR A 274 -24.75 -24.46 -7.30
C THR A 274 -23.27 -24.21 -6.94
N TRP A 275 -22.58 -25.22 -6.38
CA TRP A 275 -21.15 -25.10 -6.13
C TRP A 275 -20.33 -24.92 -7.41
N PRO A 276 -20.61 -25.63 -8.54
CA PRO A 276 -19.92 -25.35 -9.80
C PRO A 276 -20.03 -23.90 -10.25
N ASP A 277 -21.21 -23.27 -10.18
CA ASP A 277 -21.41 -21.87 -10.56
C ASP A 277 -20.57 -20.91 -9.71
N ILE A 278 -20.58 -21.15 -8.39
CA ILE A 278 -19.81 -20.34 -7.43
C ILE A 278 -18.32 -20.48 -7.70
N ILE A 279 -17.78 -21.70 -7.79
CA ILE A 279 -16.35 -21.95 -7.99
C ILE A 279 -15.89 -21.47 -9.36
N GLN A 280 -16.68 -21.63 -10.40
CA GLN A 280 -16.36 -21.11 -11.73
C GLN A 280 -16.16 -19.60 -11.70
N ASN A 281 -17.04 -18.87 -11.03
CA ASN A 281 -16.94 -17.42 -10.92
C ASN A 281 -15.79 -17.00 -10.02
N LEU A 282 -15.57 -17.68 -8.90
CA LEU A 282 -14.53 -17.33 -7.95
C LEU A 282 -13.10 -17.65 -8.45
N TRP A 283 -12.91 -18.70 -9.27
CA TRP A 283 -11.59 -19.19 -9.65
C TRP A 283 -11.23 -19.01 -11.13
N TYR A 284 -12.19 -19.04 -12.06
CA TYR A 284 -11.92 -19.00 -13.50
C TYR A 284 -12.32 -17.69 -14.17
N ASN A 285 -12.57 -16.64 -13.42
CA ASN A 285 -12.99 -15.33 -13.93
C ASN A 285 -11.84 -14.30 -13.83
N THR A 286 -11.76 -13.36 -14.79
CA THR A 286 -10.78 -12.27 -14.81
C THR A 286 -11.36 -10.92 -14.38
N GLU A 287 -12.67 -10.81 -14.29
CA GLU A 287 -13.35 -9.59 -13.82
C GLU A 287 -13.61 -9.65 -12.33
N ASN A 288 -13.98 -10.84 -11.83
CA ASN A 288 -14.37 -11.09 -10.46
C ASN A 288 -13.63 -12.32 -9.90
N GLY A 289 -13.74 -12.55 -8.59
CA GLY A 289 -13.12 -13.71 -7.94
C GLY A 289 -11.62 -13.53 -7.68
N VAL A 290 -10.95 -14.64 -7.42
CA VAL A 290 -9.52 -14.69 -7.04
C VAL A 290 -8.62 -14.02 -8.09
N PHE A 291 -8.86 -14.27 -9.37
CA PHE A 291 -8.07 -13.71 -10.48
C PHE A 291 -8.74 -12.49 -11.12
N GLY A 292 -9.66 -11.86 -10.42
CA GLY A 292 -10.42 -10.70 -10.88
C GLY A 292 -9.59 -9.41 -10.98
N ILE A 293 -10.31 -8.29 -11.13
CA ILE A 293 -9.72 -6.95 -11.29
C ILE A 293 -8.65 -6.65 -10.24
N PRO A 294 -8.81 -6.97 -8.92
CA PRO A 294 -7.79 -6.65 -7.93
C PRO A 294 -6.44 -7.32 -8.20
N VAL A 295 -6.43 -8.59 -8.60
CA VAL A 295 -5.20 -9.30 -8.96
C VAL A 295 -4.64 -8.80 -10.29
N THR A 296 -5.48 -8.48 -11.26
CA THR A 296 -5.05 -7.86 -12.52
C THR A 296 -4.31 -6.53 -12.29
N VAL A 297 -4.79 -5.70 -11.36
CA VAL A 297 -4.12 -4.46 -10.96
C VAL A 297 -2.82 -4.76 -10.22
N SER A 298 -2.79 -5.80 -9.40
CA SER A 298 -1.57 -6.24 -8.71
C SER A 298 -0.47 -6.65 -9.69
N VAL A 299 -0.81 -7.48 -10.67
CA VAL A 299 0.09 -7.91 -11.76
C VAL A 299 0.58 -6.73 -12.58
N SER A 300 -0.31 -5.79 -12.90
CA SER A 300 -0.01 -4.70 -13.82
C SER A 300 0.71 -3.52 -13.18
N PHE A 301 0.36 -3.19 -11.92
CA PHE A 301 0.77 -1.93 -11.30
C PHE A 301 1.35 -2.10 -9.89
N ILE A 302 0.64 -2.77 -8.96
CA ILE A 302 0.98 -2.73 -7.54
C ILE A 302 2.37 -3.30 -7.30
N TYR A 303 2.66 -4.47 -7.87
CA TYR A 303 3.93 -5.16 -7.64
C TYR A 303 5.14 -4.34 -8.08
N ILE A 304 5.09 -3.75 -9.28
CA ILE A 304 6.22 -2.96 -9.80
C ILE A 304 6.49 -1.70 -8.96
N PHE A 305 5.43 -1.12 -8.34
CA PHE A 305 5.60 0.01 -7.44
C PHE A 305 6.12 -0.39 -6.06
N ILE A 306 5.72 -1.56 -5.53
CA ILE A 306 6.33 -2.13 -4.32
C ILE A 306 7.82 -2.39 -4.58
N LEU A 307 8.14 -2.96 -5.73
CA LEU A 307 9.53 -3.20 -6.13
C LEU A 307 10.32 -1.90 -6.24
N PHE A 308 9.76 -0.86 -6.86
CA PHE A 308 10.36 0.48 -6.92
C PHE A 308 10.62 1.03 -5.50
N GLY A 309 9.66 0.90 -4.58
CA GLY A 309 9.81 1.27 -3.18
C GLY A 309 10.98 0.55 -2.51
N SER A 310 11.07 -0.77 -2.68
CA SER A 310 12.15 -1.58 -2.11
C SER A 310 13.53 -1.23 -2.68
N PHE A 311 13.63 -0.93 -3.98
CA PHE A 311 14.87 -0.43 -4.57
C PHE A 311 15.28 0.93 -4.01
N LEU A 312 14.33 1.83 -3.81
CA LEU A 312 14.60 3.14 -3.23
C LEU A 312 15.00 3.03 -1.76
N GLU A 313 14.37 2.15 -0.99
CA GLU A 313 14.70 1.88 0.41
C GLU A 313 16.11 1.28 0.55
N MET A 314 16.42 0.23 -0.22
CA MET A 314 17.74 -0.42 -0.21
C MET A 314 18.86 0.50 -0.72
N SER A 315 18.55 1.55 -1.47
CA SER A 315 19.52 2.57 -1.90
C SER A 315 20.00 3.49 -0.77
N GLY A 316 19.37 3.46 0.42
CA GLY A 316 19.64 4.36 1.54
C GLY A 316 18.80 5.65 1.53
N ALA A 317 17.90 5.82 0.55
CA ALA A 317 17.05 7.01 0.46
C ALA A 317 16.19 7.23 1.71
N GLY A 318 15.74 6.15 2.38
CA GLY A 318 14.92 6.24 3.57
C GLY A 318 15.57 7.05 4.68
N GLN A 319 16.81 6.71 5.04
CA GLN A 319 17.58 7.45 6.05
C GLN A 319 17.80 8.90 5.64
N TRP A 320 18.14 9.12 4.37
CA TRP A 320 18.34 10.46 3.85
C TRP A 320 17.07 11.34 3.94
N PHE A 321 15.86 10.79 3.71
CA PHE A 321 14.59 11.52 3.88
C PHE A 321 14.31 11.86 5.34
N ILE A 322 14.62 10.97 6.28
CA ILE A 322 14.49 11.22 7.71
C ILE A 322 15.39 12.38 8.12
N ASP A 323 16.67 12.32 7.73
CA ASP A 323 17.65 13.37 8.04
C ASP A 323 17.30 14.71 7.36
N LEU A 324 16.76 14.68 6.13
CA LEU A 324 16.25 15.85 5.42
C LEU A 324 15.11 16.53 6.20
N ALA A 325 14.14 15.73 6.65
CA ALA A 325 13.02 16.22 7.44
C ALA A 325 13.50 16.86 8.76
N TYR A 326 14.47 16.23 9.41
CA TYR A 326 15.06 16.72 10.64
C TYR A 326 15.86 18.02 10.43
N ALA A 327 16.69 18.08 9.39
CA ALA A 327 17.42 19.29 9.02
C ALA A 327 16.50 20.48 8.67
N ALA A 328 15.30 20.19 8.10
CA ALA A 328 14.32 21.22 7.71
C ALA A 328 13.53 21.76 8.92
N THR A 329 13.26 20.96 9.93
CA THR A 329 12.24 21.30 10.95
C THR A 329 12.70 21.12 12.40
N GLY A 330 13.77 20.39 12.65
CA GLY A 330 14.23 20.02 14.00
C GLY A 330 14.47 21.19 14.93
N HIS A 331 14.98 22.31 14.41
CA HIS A 331 15.27 23.55 15.17
C HIS A 331 14.02 24.38 15.50
N ARG A 332 12.84 24.06 14.96
CA ARG A 332 11.60 24.82 15.18
C ARG A 332 10.86 24.31 16.43
N LYS A 333 9.94 25.14 16.99
CA LYS A 333 9.05 24.71 18.07
C LYS A 333 8.32 23.42 17.68
N GLY A 334 8.45 22.39 18.50
CA GLY A 334 7.94 21.06 18.21
C GLY A 334 8.65 20.36 17.05
N GLY A 335 9.92 20.69 16.84
CA GLY A 335 10.75 20.22 15.71
C GLY A 335 10.72 18.71 15.49
N PRO A 336 11.05 17.89 16.51
CA PRO A 336 11.07 16.43 16.36
C PRO A 336 9.77 15.83 15.86
N ALA A 337 8.62 16.26 16.39
CA ALA A 337 7.33 15.79 15.93
C ALA A 337 6.96 16.27 14.51
N LYS A 338 7.40 17.47 14.13
CA LYS A 338 7.25 17.98 12.75
C LYS A 338 8.17 17.25 11.77
N SER A 339 9.37 16.88 12.21
CA SER A 339 10.27 16.04 11.42
C SER A 339 9.69 14.65 11.17
N SER A 340 9.07 14.04 12.19
CA SER A 340 8.33 12.79 12.07
C SER A 340 7.23 12.88 11.00
N ILE A 341 6.41 13.95 11.01
CA ILE A 341 5.33 14.14 10.02
C ILE A 341 5.89 14.18 8.60
N LEU A 342 6.98 14.92 8.36
CA LEU A 342 7.57 15.01 7.03
C LEU A 342 8.27 13.71 6.61
N ALA A 343 9.05 13.10 7.52
CA ALA A 343 9.74 11.83 7.26
C ALA A 343 8.74 10.73 6.91
N SER A 344 7.70 10.54 7.75
CA SER A 344 6.66 9.54 7.51
C SER A 344 5.81 9.87 6.28
N GLY A 345 5.63 11.15 5.95
CA GLY A 345 5.02 11.57 4.70
C GLY A 345 5.83 11.10 3.49
N PHE A 346 7.13 11.40 3.44
CA PHE A 346 8.01 10.97 2.36
C PHE A 346 8.12 9.45 2.25
N MET A 347 8.40 8.78 3.38
CA MET A 347 8.51 7.32 3.40
C MET A 347 7.18 6.63 3.07
N GLY A 348 6.07 7.16 3.57
CA GLY A 348 4.74 6.63 3.30
C GLY A 348 4.33 6.69 1.83
N THR A 349 4.78 7.72 1.09
CA THR A 349 4.54 7.77 -0.38
C THR A 349 5.28 6.65 -1.12
N ILE A 350 6.32 6.07 -0.54
CA ILE A 350 7.18 5.06 -1.15
C ILE A 350 6.74 3.66 -0.72
N SER A 351 6.55 3.44 0.58
CA SER A 351 6.23 2.13 1.16
C SER A 351 4.78 1.71 0.90
N GLY A 352 3.85 2.67 0.84
CA GLY A 352 2.41 2.40 0.70
C GLY A 352 1.76 1.64 1.86
N SER A 353 2.50 1.30 2.92
CA SER A 353 2.05 0.60 4.11
C SER A 353 2.15 1.48 5.34
N SER A 354 1.02 1.72 6.02
CA SER A 354 0.98 2.49 7.28
C SER A 354 1.77 1.80 8.40
N ILE A 355 1.66 0.48 8.52
CA ILE A 355 2.28 -0.30 9.60
C ILE A 355 3.80 -0.33 9.42
N ALA A 356 4.28 -0.75 8.24
CA ALA A 356 5.71 -0.80 7.97
C ALA A 356 6.36 0.58 8.12
N ASN A 357 5.72 1.64 7.58
CA ASN A 357 6.21 3.00 7.71
C ASN A 357 6.26 3.44 9.18
N THR A 358 5.22 3.15 9.98
CA THR A 358 5.16 3.48 11.42
C THR A 358 6.33 2.86 12.20
N VAL A 359 6.69 1.62 11.92
CA VAL A 359 7.80 0.96 12.61
C VAL A 359 9.14 1.47 12.12
N THR A 360 9.33 1.54 10.80
CA THR A 360 10.62 1.94 10.20
C THR A 360 11.01 3.38 10.54
N THR A 361 10.11 4.35 10.32
CA THR A 361 10.38 5.76 10.65
C THR A 361 10.26 6.01 12.15
N GLY A 362 9.32 5.34 12.82
CA GLY A 362 9.06 5.48 14.24
C GLY A 362 10.21 5.01 15.12
N ALA A 363 11.00 4.01 14.70
CA ALA A 363 12.20 3.59 15.41
C ALA A 363 13.17 4.76 15.65
N PHE A 364 13.22 5.73 14.74
CA PHE A 364 14.06 6.92 14.86
C PHE A 364 13.32 8.13 15.42
N THR A 365 12.08 8.38 14.98
CA THR A 365 11.37 9.62 15.28
C THR A 365 10.70 9.60 16.65
N ILE A 366 10.17 8.45 17.11
CA ILE A 366 9.52 8.32 18.41
C ILE A 366 10.49 8.57 19.57
N PRO A 367 11.70 7.98 19.63
CA PRO A 367 12.68 8.31 20.66
C PRO A 367 13.06 9.79 20.69
N LEU A 368 13.22 10.43 19.53
CA LEU A 368 13.51 11.86 19.45
C LEU A 368 12.39 12.74 20.00
N MET A 369 11.13 12.38 19.71
CA MET A 369 9.97 13.07 20.28
C MET A 369 9.90 12.91 21.81
N LYS A 370 10.13 11.70 22.34
CA LYS A 370 10.17 11.42 23.78
C LYS A 370 11.27 12.21 24.48
N LYS A 371 12.50 12.22 23.94
CA LYS A 371 13.63 13.02 24.44
C LYS A 371 13.31 14.53 24.46
N SER A 372 12.45 14.99 23.58
CA SER A 372 12.02 16.41 23.50
C SER A 372 10.88 16.77 24.45
N GLY A 373 10.34 15.81 25.22
CA GLY A 373 9.32 16.05 26.25
C GLY A 373 7.89 15.70 25.83
N TYR A 374 7.67 15.07 24.66
CA TYR A 374 6.36 14.50 24.33
C TYR A 374 6.12 13.19 25.10
N SER A 375 4.86 12.93 25.48
CA SER A 375 4.51 11.64 26.08
C SER A 375 4.66 10.50 25.07
N PRO A 376 4.97 9.27 25.53
CA PRO A 376 5.10 8.10 24.66
C PRO A 376 3.89 7.86 23.75
N GLU A 377 2.67 7.97 24.32
CA GLU A 377 1.42 7.76 23.56
C GLU A 377 1.21 8.85 22.50
N PHE A 378 1.59 10.12 22.80
CA PHE A 378 1.48 11.20 21.82
C PHE A 378 2.52 11.04 20.71
N SER A 379 3.73 10.62 21.05
CA SER A 379 4.79 10.34 20.07
C SER A 379 4.38 9.22 19.12
N GLY A 380 3.86 8.10 19.64
CA GLY A 380 3.30 7.02 18.84
C GLY A 380 2.09 7.46 18.00
N ALA A 381 1.23 8.31 18.55
CA ALA A 381 0.07 8.84 17.84
C ALA A 381 0.45 9.75 16.67
N VAL A 382 1.44 10.62 16.81
CA VAL A 382 1.94 11.48 15.71
C VAL A 382 2.49 10.61 14.59
N GLU A 383 3.34 9.63 14.93
CA GLU A 383 3.97 8.75 13.96
C GLU A 383 2.94 7.92 13.19
N SER A 384 2.02 7.24 13.88
CA SER A 384 0.99 6.42 13.22
C SER A 384 0.02 7.24 12.38
N SER A 385 -0.34 8.46 12.84
CA SER A 385 -1.19 9.38 12.07
C SER A 385 -0.51 9.82 10.77
N ALA A 386 0.77 10.21 10.85
CA ALA A 386 1.53 10.63 9.67
C ALA A 386 1.76 9.46 8.71
N SER A 387 2.12 8.29 9.22
CA SER A 387 2.34 7.07 8.41
C SER A 387 1.08 6.64 7.67
N SER A 388 -0.09 6.68 8.33
CA SER A 388 -1.36 6.38 7.66
C SER A 388 -1.72 7.40 6.58
N GLY A 389 -1.26 8.66 6.72
CA GLY A 389 -1.39 9.71 5.71
C GLY A 389 -0.57 9.46 4.45
N GLY A 390 0.55 8.77 4.56
CA GLY A 390 1.40 8.43 3.40
C GLY A 390 0.66 7.63 2.33
N GLN A 391 -0.33 6.82 2.71
CA GLN A 391 -1.14 6.03 1.77
C GLN A 391 -2.02 6.87 0.83
N ILE A 392 -2.31 8.11 1.18
CA ILE A 392 -3.10 9.04 0.37
C ILE A 392 -2.25 10.14 -0.27
N LEU A 393 -0.95 10.20 0.02
CA LEU A 393 -0.05 11.25 -0.47
C LEU A 393 0.59 10.85 -1.81
N PRO A 394 0.34 11.60 -2.91
CA PRO A 394 1.04 11.39 -4.16
C PRO A 394 2.57 11.56 -4.04
N PRO A 395 3.40 10.93 -4.91
CA PRO A 395 3.00 10.35 -6.20
C PRO A 395 2.66 8.86 -6.19
N VAL A 396 3.15 8.03 -5.25
CA VAL A 396 2.96 6.58 -5.32
C VAL A 396 1.65 6.19 -4.64
N MET A 397 1.40 6.71 -3.44
CA MET A 397 0.19 6.41 -2.65
C MET A 397 0.15 4.93 -2.19
N GLY A 398 -0.92 4.51 -1.54
CA GLY A 398 -1.17 3.11 -1.25
C GLY A 398 -1.72 2.35 -2.47
N ALA A 399 -1.66 1.02 -2.42
CA ALA A 399 -2.11 0.13 -3.50
C ALA A 399 -3.58 0.37 -3.93
N ALA A 400 -4.42 0.88 -3.05
CA ALA A 400 -5.81 1.23 -3.33
C ALA A 400 -5.97 2.30 -4.43
N ALA A 401 -5.02 3.23 -4.57
CA ALA A 401 -5.06 4.25 -5.62
C ALA A 401 -4.90 3.66 -7.02
N PHE A 402 -4.14 2.58 -7.17
CA PHE A 402 -4.01 1.87 -8.44
C PHE A 402 -5.28 1.08 -8.80
N LEU A 403 -5.99 0.57 -7.80
CA LEU A 403 -7.30 -0.04 -8.01
C LEU A 403 -8.32 0.98 -8.50
N MET A 404 -8.26 2.22 -8.00
CA MET A 404 -9.14 3.30 -8.45
C MET A 404 -9.04 3.53 -9.96
N VAL A 405 -7.82 3.45 -10.55
CA VAL A 405 -7.61 3.54 -12.01
C VAL A 405 -8.54 2.59 -12.78
N GLN A 406 -8.59 1.34 -12.35
CA GLN A 406 -9.31 0.30 -13.06
C GLN A 406 -10.83 0.37 -12.80
N TYR A 407 -11.24 0.65 -11.56
CA TYR A 407 -12.66 0.71 -11.20
C TYR A 407 -13.37 1.96 -11.74
N THR A 408 -12.63 3.06 -11.95
CA THR A 408 -13.18 4.31 -12.46
C THR A 408 -12.84 4.57 -13.94
N ALA A 409 -12.02 3.69 -14.54
CA ALA A 409 -11.46 3.88 -15.88
C ALA A 409 -10.74 5.25 -16.06
N THR A 410 -10.19 5.80 -14.97
CA THR A 410 -9.55 7.12 -14.95
C THR A 410 -8.03 6.98 -14.95
N PRO A 411 -7.30 7.73 -15.80
CA PRO A 411 -5.85 7.70 -15.79
C PRO A 411 -5.25 8.07 -14.43
N PHE A 412 -4.21 7.37 -14.00
CA PHE A 412 -3.59 7.56 -12.68
C PHE A 412 -3.13 9.00 -12.40
N ARG A 413 -2.69 9.72 -13.46
CA ARG A 413 -2.32 11.15 -13.35
C ARG A 413 -3.46 12.03 -12.82
N GLU A 414 -4.70 11.71 -13.18
CA GLU A 414 -5.89 12.45 -12.73
C GLU A 414 -6.19 12.13 -11.26
N ILE A 415 -6.00 10.89 -10.85
CA ILE A 415 -6.12 10.47 -9.44
C ILE A 415 -5.07 11.18 -8.58
N ILE A 416 -3.81 11.31 -9.06
CA ILE A 416 -2.78 12.11 -8.39
C ILE A 416 -3.25 13.56 -8.16
N ILE A 417 -3.82 14.19 -9.19
CA ILE A 417 -4.32 15.58 -9.09
C ILE A 417 -5.42 15.68 -8.03
N LEU A 418 -6.40 14.77 -8.09
CA LEU A 418 -7.51 14.76 -7.13
C LEU A 418 -7.04 14.56 -5.68
N ALA A 419 -6.09 13.67 -5.46
CA ALA A 419 -5.60 13.33 -4.12
C ALA A 419 -4.70 14.42 -3.51
N THR A 420 -4.09 15.30 -4.32
CA THR A 420 -3.04 16.21 -3.87
C THR A 420 -3.54 17.18 -2.80
N ILE A 421 -4.62 17.94 -3.03
CA ILE A 421 -5.11 18.93 -2.05
C ILE A 421 -5.58 18.26 -0.75
N PRO A 422 -6.44 17.23 -0.77
CA PRO A 422 -6.84 16.54 0.44
C PRO A 422 -5.68 15.97 1.26
N ALA A 423 -4.66 15.42 0.61
CA ALA A 423 -3.47 14.90 1.29
C ALA A 423 -2.66 16.03 1.96
N ILE A 424 -2.42 17.14 1.25
CA ILE A 424 -1.71 18.30 1.81
C ILE A 424 -2.48 18.85 3.02
N VAL A 425 -3.80 18.99 2.92
CA VAL A 425 -4.67 19.42 4.02
C VAL A 425 -4.56 18.50 5.23
N PHE A 426 -4.50 17.19 4.99
CA PHE A 426 -4.34 16.22 6.08
C PHE A 426 -3.01 16.44 6.82
N PHE A 427 -1.88 16.45 6.11
CA PHE A 427 -0.57 16.66 6.72
C PHE A 427 -0.45 18.02 7.38
N PHE A 428 -1.02 19.06 6.77
CA PHE A 428 -1.11 20.40 7.38
C PHE A 428 -1.89 20.36 8.70
N GLY A 429 -2.97 19.57 8.79
CA GLY A 429 -3.77 19.46 10.00
C GLY A 429 -3.00 18.78 11.15
N VAL A 430 -2.33 17.68 10.88
CA VAL A 430 -1.47 17.02 11.88
C VAL A 430 -0.33 17.97 12.30
N TRP A 431 0.27 18.68 11.35
CA TRP A 431 1.30 19.69 11.62
C TRP A 431 0.81 20.81 12.54
N VAL A 432 -0.39 21.37 12.28
CA VAL A 432 -1.00 22.41 13.14
C VAL A 432 -1.25 21.88 14.54
N MET A 433 -1.84 20.69 14.66
CA MET A 433 -2.13 20.09 15.97
C MET A 433 -0.87 19.82 16.79
N VAL A 434 0.18 19.30 16.17
CA VAL A 434 1.49 19.10 16.78
C VAL A 434 2.12 20.43 17.18
N HIS A 435 2.03 21.46 16.35
CA HIS A 435 2.54 22.78 16.68
C HIS A 435 1.81 23.37 17.89
N LEU A 436 0.49 23.30 17.91
CA LEU A 436 -0.31 23.82 19.03
C LEU A 436 0.00 23.04 20.32
N LYS A 437 0.20 21.73 20.25
CA LYS A 437 0.61 20.89 21.38
C LYS A 437 1.99 21.30 21.90
N ALA A 438 2.94 21.53 21.01
CA ALA A 438 4.27 22.02 21.38
C ALA A 438 4.22 23.38 22.07
N VAL A 439 3.38 24.31 21.59
CA VAL A 439 3.18 25.60 22.23
C VAL A 439 2.56 25.44 23.62
N GLN A 440 1.55 24.56 23.76
CA GLN A 440 0.89 24.27 25.03
C GLN A 440 1.85 23.72 26.08
N GLN A 441 2.78 22.85 25.68
CA GLN A 441 3.73 22.19 26.57
C GLN A 441 5.07 22.91 26.70
N GLY A 442 5.28 24.00 25.96
CA GLY A 442 6.56 24.74 25.96
C GLY A 442 7.71 23.99 25.26
N ILE A 443 7.42 22.99 24.44
CA ILE A 443 8.44 22.19 23.76
C ILE A 443 9.11 23.03 22.66
N GLY A 444 10.41 23.24 22.80
CA GLY A 444 11.25 23.97 21.85
C GLY A 444 11.64 23.15 20.62
N GLY A 445 12.64 23.64 19.90
CA GLY A 445 13.42 22.86 18.94
C GLY A 445 14.61 22.19 19.65
N VAL A 446 15.22 21.24 18.99
CA VAL A 446 16.46 20.63 19.49
C VAL A 446 17.62 21.43 18.93
N ASP A 447 18.50 21.90 19.83
CA ASP A 447 19.80 22.46 19.48
C ASP A 447 20.76 21.27 19.18
N ALA A 448 20.64 20.72 18.02
CA ALA A 448 21.57 19.69 17.57
C ALA A 448 22.58 20.33 16.60
N ASP A 449 23.83 19.86 16.65
CA ASP A 449 24.85 20.07 15.63
C ASP A 449 24.42 19.42 14.30
N THR A 450 23.29 19.86 13.77
CA THR A 450 22.70 19.30 12.55
C THR A 450 23.39 19.90 11.33
N VAL A 451 23.72 19.03 10.40
CA VAL A 451 24.18 19.44 9.06
C VAL A 451 23.14 20.39 8.48
N SER A 452 23.56 21.56 7.99
CA SER A 452 22.62 22.52 7.42
C SER A 452 21.79 21.89 6.29
N LEU A 453 20.51 22.26 6.20
CA LEU A 453 19.58 21.78 5.16
C LEU A 453 20.20 21.84 3.75
N GLY A 454 20.92 22.97 3.44
CA GLY A 454 21.56 23.15 2.15
C GLY A 454 22.71 22.18 1.89
N THR A 455 23.49 21.84 2.91
CA THR A 455 24.60 20.87 2.81
C THR A 455 24.04 19.46 2.66
N HIS A 456 23.02 19.10 3.44
CA HIS A 456 22.35 17.80 3.36
C HIS A 456 21.70 17.58 1.98
N LEU A 457 20.97 18.57 1.48
CA LEU A 457 20.36 18.53 0.14
C LEU A 457 21.42 18.38 -0.96
N LYS A 458 22.55 19.11 -0.88
CA LYS A 458 23.64 18.98 -1.87
C LYS A 458 24.28 17.60 -1.87
N ARG A 459 24.34 16.94 -0.72
CA ARG A 459 24.98 15.63 -0.57
C ARG A 459 24.14 14.49 -1.13
N GLY A 460 22.78 14.55 -1.04
CA GLY A 460 21.91 13.46 -1.41
C GLY A 460 20.75 13.82 -2.36
N TRP A 461 20.83 14.98 -3.09
CA TRP A 461 19.77 15.41 -4.01
C TRP A 461 19.38 14.36 -5.05
N PHE A 462 20.31 13.45 -5.38
CA PHE A 462 20.10 12.39 -6.36
C PHE A 462 19.03 11.40 -5.94
N TYR A 463 18.69 11.25 -4.65
CA TYR A 463 17.55 10.44 -4.18
C TYR A 463 16.20 11.01 -4.58
N LEU A 464 16.11 12.31 -4.92
CA LEU A 464 14.88 12.90 -5.46
C LEU A 464 14.69 12.62 -6.96
N VAL A 465 15.76 12.30 -7.70
CA VAL A 465 15.73 12.12 -9.14
C VAL A 465 14.73 11.03 -9.57
N PRO A 466 14.70 9.83 -8.96
CA PRO A 466 13.72 8.81 -9.31
C PRO A 466 12.27 9.28 -9.13
N ILE A 467 11.97 10.02 -8.07
CA ILE A 467 10.62 10.54 -7.79
C ILE A 467 10.22 11.57 -8.86
N VAL A 468 11.13 12.49 -9.18
CA VAL A 468 10.89 13.49 -10.24
C VAL A 468 10.73 12.85 -11.61
N LEU A 469 11.55 11.83 -11.93
CA LEU A 469 11.42 11.06 -13.18
C LEU A 469 10.09 10.31 -13.25
N LEU A 470 9.66 9.72 -12.15
CA LEU A 470 8.36 9.04 -12.08
C LEU A 470 7.21 10.01 -12.41
N LEU A 471 7.21 11.17 -11.77
CA LEU A 471 6.22 12.22 -12.04
C LEU A 471 6.29 12.73 -13.49
N TYR A 472 7.51 12.91 -14.02
CA TYR A 472 7.69 13.28 -15.42
C TYR A 472 7.11 12.25 -16.38
N TYR A 473 7.38 10.96 -16.18
CA TYR A 473 6.85 9.90 -17.03
C TYR A 473 5.33 9.77 -16.92
N LEU A 474 4.76 9.91 -15.73
CA LEU A 474 3.31 9.81 -15.50
C LEU A 474 2.55 11.03 -16.03
N ILE A 475 3.01 12.24 -15.73
CA ILE A 475 2.27 13.50 -15.98
C ILE A 475 2.73 14.15 -17.28
N GLY A 476 4.04 14.31 -17.48
CA GLY A 476 4.62 15.01 -18.63
C GLY A 476 4.63 14.14 -19.89
N ALA A 477 5.27 12.97 -19.83
CA ALA A 477 5.36 12.05 -20.96
C ALA A 477 4.09 11.20 -21.16
N ARG A 478 3.17 11.20 -20.20
CA ARG A 478 1.86 10.49 -20.23
C ARG A 478 1.98 9.01 -20.56
N LEU A 479 3.03 8.36 -20.06
CA LEU A 479 3.22 6.92 -20.21
C LEU A 479 2.23 6.15 -19.33
N SER A 480 2.02 4.86 -19.65
CA SER A 480 1.26 3.97 -18.79
C SER A 480 1.96 3.81 -17.42
N VAL A 481 1.18 3.52 -16.40
CA VAL A 481 1.65 3.35 -15.01
C VAL A 481 2.81 2.37 -14.92
N SER A 482 2.67 1.18 -15.53
CA SER A 482 3.72 0.14 -15.54
C SER A 482 5.00 0.59 -16.23
N ARG A 483 4.89 1.25 -17.38
CA ARG A 483 6.07 1.75 -18.12
C ARG A 483 6.77 2.87 -17.37
N SER A 484 6.02 3.77 -16.75
CA SER A 484 6.59 4.83 -15.91
C SER A 484 7.41 4.26 -14.76
N ALA A 485 6.86 3.28 -14.03
CA ALA A 485 7.56 2.60 -12.96
C ALA A 485 8.78 1.83 -13.47
N TRP A 486 8.67 1.11 -14.59
CA TRP A 486 9.78 0.39 -15.22
C TRP A 486 10.94 1.31 -15.58
N PHE A 487 10.68 2.40 -16.33
CA PHE A 487 11.75 3.33 -16.73
C PHE A 487 12.37 4.02 -15.52
N THR A 488 11.56 4.35 -14.51
CA THR A 488 12.06 4.96 -13.27
C THR A 488 12.95 3.99 -12.50
N LEU A 489 12.56 2.71 -12.40
CA LEU A 489 13.35 1.70 -11.71
C LEU A 489 14.69 1.46 -12.42
N VAL A 490 14.70 1.36 -13.75
CA VAL A 490 15.94 1.24 -14.53
C VAL A 490 16.83 2.48 -14.34
N ALA A 491 16.23 3.68 -14.35
CA ALA A 491 16.96 4.91 -14.10
C ALA A 491 17.53 4.98 -12.67
N LEU A 492 16.79 4.48 -11.67
CA LEU A 492 17.26 4.38 -10.28
C LEU A 492 18.48 3.46 -10.18
N VAL A 493 18.43 2.26 -10.76
CA VAL A 493 19.57 1.31 -10.73
C VAL A 493 20.78 1.92 -11.44
N ALA A 494 20.56 2.55 -12.61
CA ALA A 494 21.64 3.22 -13.35
C ALA A 494 22.24 4.40 -12.56
N LEU A 495 21.42 5.18 -11.87
CA LEU A 495 21.84 6.29 -11.03
C LEU A 495 22.66 5.79 -9.82
N ILE A 496 22.18 4.78 -9.11
CA ILE A 496 22.90 4.21 -7.97
C ILE A 496 24.24 3.61 -8.43
N ALA A 497 24.27 2.87 -9.54
CA ALA A 497 25.53 2.36 -10.11
C ALA A 497 26.50 3.50 -10.49
N PHE A 498 25.97 4.60 -11.04
CA PHE A 498 26.79 5.77 -11.40
C PHE A 498 27.38 6.47 -10.16
N ILE A 499 26.55 6.70 -9.14
CA ILE A 499 27.01 7.32 -7.87
C ILE A 499 27.98 6.38 -7.14
N ALA A 500 27.74 5.07 -7.14
CA ALA A 500 28.63 4.07 -6.59
C ALA A 500 30.01 4.09 -7.23
N ALA A 501 30.09 4.23 -8.55
CA ALA A 501 31.32 4.30 -9.31
C ALA A 501 32.01 5.68 -9.24
N TYR A 502 31.33 6.72 -8.74
CA TYR A 502 31.82 8.09 -8.74
C TYR A 502 32.66 8.38 -7.47
N SER A 503 33.91 8.72 -7.66
CA SER A 503 34.84 9.27 -6.64
C SER A 503 35.78 10.27 -7.28
N GLU A 504 36.54 11.02 -6.48
CA GLU A 504 37.54 11.92 -7.02
C GLU A 504 38.65 11.20 -7.85
N GLN A 505 38.92 9.95 -7.51
CA GLN A 505 39.90 9.10 -8.20
C GLN A 505 39.36 8.49 -9.49
N THR A 506 38.10 8.13 -9.53
CA THR A 506 37.47 7.37 -10.63
C THR A 506 36.73 8.25 -11.62
N ARG A 507 36.37 9.49 -11.28
CA ARG A 507 35.55 10.40 -12.09
C ARG A 507 36.00 10.54 -13.54
N ALA A 508 37.32 10.65 -13.77
CA ALA A 508 37.84 10.79 -15.12
C ALA A 508 37.62 9.51 -15.95
N PHE A 509 37.90 8.34 -15.34
CA PHE A 509 37.72 7.07 -15.99
C PHE A 509 36.22 6.76 -16.24
N LEU A 510 35.37 7.06 -15.28
CA LEU A 510 33.91 6.89 -15.38
C LEU A 510 33.32 7.71 -16.53
N LEU A 511 33.70 8.99 -16.63
CA LEU A 511 33.24 9.85 -17.71
C LEU A 511 33.79 9.41 -19.06
N ALA A 512 35.10 9.05 -19.11
CA ALA A 512 35.73 8.57 -20.33
C ALA A 512 35.14 7.25 -20.83
N SER A 513 34.90 6.26 -19.94
CA SER A 513 34.30 4.98 -20.29
C SER A 513 32.86 5.16 -20.77
N THR A 514 32.06 5.98 -20.08
CA THR A 514 30.69 6.30 -20.50
C THR A 514 30.66 6.99 -21.85
N ALA A 515 31.51 7.98 -22.06
CA ALA A 515 31.64 8.68 -23.33
C ALA A 515 32.15 7.77 -24.47
N ALA A 516 33.07 6.85 -24.17
CA ALA A 516 33.56 5.87 -25.16
C ALA A 516 32.45 4.91 -25.59
N ILE A 517 31.67 4.35 -24.63
CA ILE A 517 30.55 3.45 -24.94
C ILE A 517 29.50 4.18 -25.78
N PHE A 518 29.14 5.41 -25.38
CA PHE A 518 28.20 6.25 -26.11
C PHE A 518 28.72 6.56 -27.52
N GLY A 519 30.00 6.89 -27.65
CA GLY A 519 30.65 7.19 -28.94
C GLY A 519 30.69 5.98 -29.89
N VAL A 520 30.99 4.78 -29.36
CA VAL A 520 30.98 3.53 -30.15
C VAL A 520 29.57 3.22 -30.65
N GLU A 521 28.56 3.40 -29.79
CA GLU A 521 27.17 3.18 -30.20
C GLU A 521 26.71 4.21 -31.23
N LEU A 522 27.07 5.48 -31.05
CA LEU A 522 26.80 6.55 -32.01
C LEU A 522 27.45 6.26 -33.35
N ALA A 523 28.71 5.86 -33.36
CA ALA A 523 29.40 5.48 -34.58
C ALA A 523 28.74 4.29 -35.31
N SER A 524 28.28 3.29 -34.55
CA SER A 524 27.56 2.14 -35.08
C SER A 524 26.27 2.56 -35.83
N TYR A 525 25.49 3.47 -35.26
CA TYR A 525 24.29 3.98 -35.92
C TYR A 525 24.60 4.84 -37.12
N ILE A 526 25.63 5.71 -37.08
CA ILE A 526 26.02 6.56 -38.19
C ILE A 526 26.53 5.71 -39.37
N VAL A 527 27.31 4.65 -39.09
CA VAL A 527 27.94 3.81 -40.15
C VAL A 527 26.99 2.71 -40.66
N ALA A 528 26.30 2.03 -39.77
CA ALA A 528 25.55 0.82 -40.09
C ALA A 528 24.04 0.89 -39.80
N GLY A 529 23.52 1.98 -39.25
CA GLY A 529 22.09 2.16 -38.95
C GLY A 529 21.54 1.27 -37.86
N VAL A 530 22.38 0.50 -37.17
CA VAL A 530 22.00 -0.50 -36.13
C VAL A 530 22.84 -0.34 -34.86
N PRO A 531 22.39 -0.80 -33.71
CA PRO A 531 23.20 -0.83 -32.49
C PRO A 531 24.43 -1.74 -32.67
N ILE A 532 25.48 -1.49 -31.90
CA ILE A 532 26.71 -2.29 -31.91
C ILE A 532 26.44 -3.79 -31.73
N THR A 533 25.46 -4.15 -30.90
CA THR A 533 25.04 -5.55 -30.68
C THR A 533 24.42 -6.17 -31.95
N GLY A 534 23.68 -5.38 -32.71
CA GLY A 534 23.14 -5.80 -33.99
C GLY A 534 24.25 -5.99 -35.04
N LEU A 535 25.23 -5.05 -35.07
CA LEU A 535 26.40 -5.14 -35.96
C LEU A 535 27.22 -6.40 -35.65
N LEU A 536 27.45 -6.69 -34.36
CA LEU A 536 28.15 -7.92 -33.93
C LEU A 536 27.36 -9.21 -34.26
N ALA A 537 26.03 -9.11 -34.34
CA ALA A 537 25.16 -10.21 -34.76
C ALA A 537 25.03 -10.33 -36.29
N GLY A 538 25.81 -9.56 -37.07
CA GLY A 538 25.79 -9.59 -38.51
C GLY A 538 24.64 -8.80 -39.17
N ALA A 539 23.89 -8.02 -38.41
CA ALA A 539 22.91 -7.10 -38.92
C ALA A 539 23.64 -5.82 -39.38
N GLY A 540 23.38 -5.32 -40.56
CA GLY A 540 23.93 -4.08 -41.05
C GLY A 540 22.99 -3.46 -42.08
N GLY A 541 22.90 -2.15 -42.12
CA GLY A 541 22.08 -1.38 -43.07
C GLY A 541 22.79 -0.11 -43.53
N ALA A 542 22.08 0.78 -44.16
CA ALA A 542 22.57 2.10 -44.49
C ALA A 542 22.69 2.92 -43.20
N GLY A 543 23.82 3.61 -43.01
CA GLY A 543 23.99 4.52 -41.87
C GLY A 543 22.95 5.63 -41.86
N VAL A 544 22.71 6.18 -40.67
CA VAL A 544 21.73 7.27 -40.44
C VAL A 544 22.45 8.60 -40.14
N PRO A 545 21.83 9.74 -40.48
CA PRO A 545 22.37 11.06 -40.15
C PRO A 545 22.58 11.22 -38.64
N LEU A 546 23.55 12.07 -38.24
CA LEU A 546 23.91 12.31 -36.86
C LEU A 546 22.69 12.71 -35.97
N GLY A 547 21.80 13.55 -36.52
CA GLY A 547 20.58 13.97 -35.77
C GLY A 547 19.67 12.80 -35.45
N ASP A 548 19.44 11.93 -36.41
CA ASP A 548 18.59 10.74 -36.25
C ASP A 548 19.25 9.70 -35.32
N ALA A 549 20.57 9.52 -35.46
CA ALA A 549 21.33 8.67 -34.55
C ALA A 549 21.21 9.17 -33.10
N LEU A 550 21.40 10.47 -32.85
CA LEU A 550 21.24 11.06 -31.51
C LEU A 550 19.81 10.97 -31.00
N ALA A 551 18.80 11.09 -31.85
CA ALA A 551 17.39 10.92 -31.42
C ALA A 551 17.10 9.48 -30.95
N VAL A 552 17.78 8.48 -31.53
CA VAL A 552 17.62 7.07 -31.13
C VAL A 552 18.42 6.73 -29.86
N ILE A 553 19.67 7.20 -29.75
CA ILE A 553 20.56 6.81 -28.66
C ILE A 553 20.46 7.72 -27.43
N GLY A 554 20.08 9.00 -27.62
CA GLY A 554 19.96 9.97 -26.53
C GLY A 554 19.08 9.49 -25.35
N PRO A 555 17.86 8.97 -25.60
CA PRO A 555 17.02 8.41 -24.56
C PRO A 555 17.62 7.20 -23.81
N ARG A 556 18.67 6.58 -24.35
CA ARG A 556 19.35 5.41 -23.77
C ARG A 556 20.59 5.77 -22.96
N ILE A 557 20.86 7.04 -22.70
CA ILE A 557 22.06 7.50 -21.99
C ILE A 557 22.22 6.84 -20.61
N GLY A 558 21.13 6.55 -19.93
CA GLY A 558 21.15 5.83 -18.65
C GLY A 558 21.77 4.43 -18.75
N TRP A 559 21.55 3.70 -19.85
CA TRP A 559 22.16 2.40 -20.09
C TRP A 559 23.68 2.51 -20.33
N TYR A 560 24.12 3.53 -21.08
CA TYR A 560 25.55 3.76 -21.33
C TYR A 560 26.26 4.22 -20.05
N ALA A 561 25.61 5.05 -19.23
CA ALA A 561 26.12 5.43 -17.93
C ALA A 561 26.23 4.21 -16.98
N MET A 562 25.26 3.32 -16.98
CA MET A 562 25.31 2.08 -16.22
C MET A 562 26.45 1.17 -16.67
N LEU A 563 26.64 0.97 -17.97
CA LEU A 563 27.74 0.16 -18.52
C LEU A 563 29.10 0.79 -18.22
N GLY A 564 29.23 2.12 -18.33
CA GLY A 564 30.45 2.86 -17.94
C GLY A 564 30.76 2.74 -16.45
N SER A 565 29.71 2.75 -15.61
CA SER A 565 29.84 2.54 -14.18
C SER A 565 30.30 1.12 -13.83
N VAL A 566 29.72 0.11 -14.46
CA VAL A 566 30.17 -1.30 -14.30
C VAL A 566 31.62 -1.46 -14.73
N ALA A 567 32.00 -0.92 -15.88
CA ALA A 567 33.39 -0.94 -16.34
C ALA A 567 34.34 -0.26 -15.34
N THR A 568 33.94 0.88 -14.77
CA THR A 568 34.70 1.58 -13.73
C THR A 568 34.86 0.76 -12.47
N MET A 569 33.78 0.15 -11.98
CA MET A 569 33.80 -0.70 -10.78
C MET A 569 34.59 -2.01 -10.98
N ILE A 570 34.72 -2.53 -12.20
CA ILE A 570 35.56 -3.67 -12.51
C ILE A 570 37.06 -3.28 -12.41
N VAL A 571 37.40 -2.10 -12.93
CA VAL A 571 38.81 -1.61 -12.94
C VAL A 571 39.25 -1.07 -11.57
N HIS A 572 38.33 -0.47 -10.83
CA HIS A 572 38.57 0.20 -9.55
C HIS A 572 37.62 -0.36 -8.49
N ALA A 573 37.73 -1.68 -8.23
CA ALA A 573 36.78 -2.42 -7.39
C ALA A 573 36.73 -1.97 -5.92
N ASP A 574 37.87 -1.47 -5.40
CA ASP A 574 38.03 -1.16 -3.96
C ASP A 574 37.79 0.35 -3.66
N VAL A 575 37.45 1.14 -4.66
CA VAL A 575 37.23 2.59 -4.48
C VAL A 575 35.75 2.84 -4.14
N GLN A 576 35.51 3.23 -2.90
CA GLN A 576 34.17 3.54 -2.41
C GLN A 576 33.74 4.97 -2.75
N SER A 577 32.45 5.15 -3.00
CA SER A 577 31.83 6.47 -3.18
C SER A 577 31.75 7.20 -1.82
N ALA A 578 32.11 8.48 -1.80
CA ALA A 578 32.04 9.30 -0.58
C ALA A 578 30.61 9.81 -0.26
N VAL A 579 29.63 9.56 -1.14
CA VAL A 579 28.27 10.14 -1.06
C VAL A 579 27.14 9.10 -1.04
N LEU A 580 27.44 7.82 -1.31
CA LEU A 580 26.44 6.75 -1.36
C LEU A 580 26.52 5.90 -0.09
N ASP A 581 25.48 5.97 0.71
CA ASP A 581 25.27 5.11 1.88
C ASP A 581 24.11 4.14 1.56
N LEU A 582 24.43 2.92 1.11
CA LEU A 582 23.45 1.87 0.90
C LEU A 582 22.85 1.41 2.25
N ASN A 583 21.64 0.88 2.20
CA ASN A 583 20.99 0.33 3.39
C ASN A 583 21.94 -0.69 4.09
N PRO A 584 22.07 -0.66 5.41
CA PRO A 584 22.94 -1.57 6.18
C PRO A 584 22.71 -3.05 5.86
N THR A 585 21.47 -3.47 5.55
CA THR A 585 21.16 -4.84 5.13
C THR A 585 21.92 -5.29 3.89
N VAL A 586 22.19 -4.37 2.95
CA VAL A 586 22.99 -4.64 1.74
C VAL A 586 24.45 -4.82 2.13
N GLN A 587 24.95 -3.99 3.04
CA GLN A 587 26.34 -4.05 3.53
C GLN A 587 26.59 -5.38 4.26
N THR A 588 25.75 -5.71 5.26
CA THR A 588 25.86 -6.95 6.04
C THR A 588 25.75 -8.19 5.15
N ALA A 589 24.87 -8.17 4.13
CA ALA A 589 24.75 -9.28 3.18
C ALA A 589 26.03 -9.44 2.32
N ALA A 590 26.67 -8.34 1.92
CA ALA A 590 27.92 -8.40 1.15
C ALA A 590 29.08 -8.91 2.01
N GLU A 591 29.20 -8.45 3.26
CA GLU A 591 30.20 -8.91 4.24
C GLU A 591 30.05 -10.40 4.53
N SER A 592 28.83 -10.88 4.85
CA SER A 592 28.54 -12.30 5.11
C SER A 592 28.86 -13.21 3.91
N ALA A 593 28.66 -12.72 2.68
CA ALA A 593 29.05 -13.44 1.48
C ALA A 593 30.58 -13.48 1.33
N GLY A 594 31.28 -12.41 1.71
CA GLY A 594 32.73 -12.32 1.78
C GLY A 594 33.32 -13.35 2.73
N GLU A 595 32.82 -13.42 3.97
CA GLU A 595 33.24 -14.38 4.99
C GLU A 595 33.09 -15.83 4.51
N ARG A 596 31.95 -16.17 3.87
CA ARG A 596 31.69 -17.54 3.33
C ARG A 596 32.61 -17.92 2.18
N THR A 597 33.06 -16.96 1.39
CA THR A 597 33.91 -17.21 0.22
C THR A 597 35.41 -17.00 0.51
N GLY A 598 35.77 -16.51 1.70
CA GLY A 598 37.14 -16.15 2.05
C GLY A 598 37.70 -15.00 1.22
N ARG A 599 36.85 -14.14 0.69
CA ARG A 599 37.20 -12.95 -0.12
C ARG A 599 36.63 -11.69 0.53
N ASP A 600 37.34 -10.60 0.43
CA ASP A 600 36.83 -9.29 0.88
C ASP A 600 35.84 -8.73 -0.16
N LEU A 601 34.57 -9.19 -0.05
CA LEU A 601 33.48 -8.77 -0.93
C LEU A 601 32.70 -7.57 -0.36
N GLY A 602 32.83 -7.31 0.93
CA GLY A 602 32.22 -6.17 1.60
C GLY A 602 32.72 -4.82 1.06
N ASP A 603 33.99 -4.73 0.71
CA ASP A 603 34.62 -3.53 0.15
C ASP A 603 34.56 -3.48 -1.38
N ASN A 604 34.18 -4.57 -2.04
CA ASN A 604 34.07 -4.59 -3.50
C ASN A 604 32.82 -3.89 -3.98
N GLN A 605 32.99 -2.73 -4.62
CA GLN A 605 31.87 -1.86 -5.02
C GLN A 605 30.93 -2.50 -6.04
N LEU A 606 31.46 -3.27 -7.00
CA LEU A 606 30.60 -3.97 -7.97
C LEU A 606 29.74 -5.04 -7.28
N PHE A 607 30.33 -5.75 -6.31
CA PHE A 607 29.59 -6.77 -5.56
C PHE A 607 28.52 -6.14 -4.66
N ARG A 608 28.81 -5.00 -4.02
CA ARG A 608 27.82 -4.23 -3.24
C ARG A 608 26.63 -3.78 -4.08
N VAL A 609 26.88 -3.23 -5.28
CA VAL A 609 25.80 -2.84 -6.21
C VAL A 609 25.01 -4.06 -6.70
N GLY A 610 25.69 -5.17 -6.99
CA GLY A 610 25.02 -6.44 -7.30
C GLY A 610 24.14 -6.94 -6.15
N THR A 611 24.65 -6.90 -4.92
CA THR A 611 23.90 -7.26 -3.70
C THR A 611 22.72 -6.32 -3.47
N PHE A 612 22.88 -5.01 -3.73
CA PHE A 612 21.78 -4.05 -3.70
C PHE A 612 20.64 -4.47 -4.62
N VAL A 613 20.93 -4.82 -5.88
CA VAL A 613 19.89 -5.26 -6.84
C VAL A 613 19.20 -6.53 -6.37
N VAL A 614 19.97 -7.53 -5.93
CA VAL A 614 19.45 -8.83 -5.48
C VAL A 614 18.57 -8.65 -4.22
N LYS A 615 19.06 -7.88 -3.24
CA LYS A 615 18.32 -7.62 -2.00
C LYS A 615 17.06 -6.79 -2.24
N SER A 616 17.10 -5.80 -3.12
CA SER A 616 15.91 -5.06 -3.50
C SER A 616 14.84 -5.94 -4.15
N MET A 617 15.24 -6.89 -4.99
CA MET A 617 14.30 -7.86 -5.60
C MET A 617 13.72 -8.83 -4.57
N GLU A 618 14.54 -9.33 -3.65
CA GLU A 618 14.11 -10.22 -2.57
C GLU A 618 13.11 -9.52 -1.67
N GLU A 619 13.46 -8.33 -1.18
CA GLU A 619 12.62 -7.56 -0.26
C GLU A 619 11.32 -7.09 -0.91
N GLY A 620 11.37 -6.66 -2.18
CA GLY A 620 10.18 -6.33 -2.96
C GLY A 620 9.21 -7.49 -3.08
N ALA A 621 9.72 -8.73 -3.28
CA ALA A 621 8.88 -9.92 -3.30
C ALA A 621 8.29 -10.22 -1.91
N ARG A 622 9.08 -10.13 -0.85
CA ARG A 622 8.64 -10.36 0.54
C ARG A 622 7.51 -9.41 0.94
N THR A 623 7.67 -8.13 0.64
CA THR A 623 6.68 -7.07 0.92
C THR A 623 5.42 -7.23 0.05
N ALA A 624 5.56 -7.69 -1.20
CA ALA A 624 4.43 -7.86 -2.10
C ALA A 624 3.53 -9.06 -1.74
N VAL A 625 4.08 -10.15 -1.16
CA VAL A 625 3.32 -11.38 -0.90
C VAL A 625 2.03 -11.14 -0.11
N PRO A 626 2.02 -10.49 1.06
CA PRO A 626 0.79 -10.21 1.80
C PRO A 626 -0.22 -9.38 0.99
N VAL A 627 0.27 -8.43 0.19
CA VAL A 627 -0.59 -7.57 -0.65
C VAL A 627 -1.25 -8.38 -1.77
N VAL A 628 -0.50 -9.27 -2.43
CA VAL A 628 -1.04 -10.14 -3.49
C VAL A 628 -2.11 -11.08 -2.93
N ILE A 629 -1.85 -11.71 -1.78
CA ILE A 629 -2.83 -12.59 -1.11
C ILE A 629 -4.06 -11.77 -0.69
N ALA A 630 -3.84 -10.55 -0.17
CA ALA A 630 -4.91 -9.64 0.22
C ALA A 630 -5.87 -9.33 -0.94
N VAL A 631 -5.35 -8.95 -2.11
CA VAL A 631 -6.18 -8.60 -3.27
C VAL A 631 -6.83 -9.85 -3.90
N ALA A 632 -6.17 -11.01 -3.85
CA ALA A 632 -6.73 -12.28 -4.31
C ALA A 632 -7.95 -12.70 -3.45
N ALA A 633 -7.81 -12.62 -2.13
CA ALA A 633 -8.90 -12.91 -1.19
C ALA A 633 -10.04 -11.88 -1.29
N ALA A 634 -9.68 -10.58 -1.32
CA ALA A 634 -10.66 -9.51 -1.43
C ALA A 634 -11.46 -9.58 -2.73
N GLY A 635 -10.87 -10.05 -3.83
CA GLY A 635 -11.56 -10.24 -5.13
C GLY A 635 -12.70 -11.25 -5.09
N ILE A 636 -12.72 -12.16 -4.10
CA ILE A 636 -13.81 -13.10 -3.89
C ILE A 636 -15.14 -12.37 -3.57
N ILE A 637 -15.07 -11.27 -2.80
CA ILE A 637 -16.27 -10.53 -2.37
C ILE A 637 -17.02 -9.90 -3.54
N PRO A 638 -16.41 -9.06 -4.42
CA PRO A 638 -17.07 -8.60 -5.63
C PRO A 638 -17.50 -9.75 -6.54
N GLY A 639 -16.80 -10.88 -6.53
CA GLY A 639 -17.22 -12.11 -7.22
C GLY A 639 -18.55 -12.63 -6.72
N VAL A 640 -18.74 -12.71 -5.42
CA VAL A 640 -20.02 -13.12 -4.81
C VAL A 640 -21.10 -12.08 -5.09
N ILE A 641 -20.80 -10.78 -4.92
CA ILE A 641 -21.77 -9.69 -5.17
C ILE A 641 -22.25 -9.72 -6.64
N SER A 642 -21.33 -9.97 -7.57
CA SER A 642 -21.64 -10.05 -9.02
C SER A 642 -22.55 -11.25 -9.34
N VAL A 643 -22.19 -12.46 -8.85
CA VAL A 643 -22.98 -13.68 -9.11
C VAL A 643 -24.36 -13.59 -8.47
N SER A 644 -24.43 -13.10 -7.24
CA SER A 644 -25.67 -13.07 -6.46
C SER A 644 -26.63 -11.95 -6.86
N GLY A 645 -26.18 -10.95 -7.63
CA GLY A 645 -26.97 -9.75 -7.92
C GLY A 645 -27.22 -8.88 -6.67
N LEU A 646 -26.40 -9.02 -5.64
CA LEU A 646 -26.54 -8.31 -4.37
C LEU A 646 -26.34 -6.79 -4.50
N GLY A 647 -25.60 -6.32 -5.52
CA GLY A 647 -25.26 -4.90 -5.69
C GLY A 647 -26.49 -3.98 -5.72
N PRO A 648 -27.45 -4.18 -6.63
CA PRO A 648 -28.70 -3.41 -6.66
C PRO A 648 -29.49 -3.48 -5.34
N ASN A 649 -29.52 -4.64 -4.70
CA ASN A 649 -30.25 -4.81 -3.44
C ASN A 649 -29.60 -4.01 -2.29
N LEU A 650 -28.27 -3.99 -2.23
CA LEU A 650 -27.53 -3.15 -1.27
C LEU A 650 -27.78 -1.65 -1.52
N THR A 651 -27.84 -1.24 -2.79
CA THR A 651 -28.19 0.13 -3.15
C THR A 651 -29.57 0.49 -2.63
N SER A 652 -30.58 -0.34 -2.90
CA SER A 652 -31.95 -0.12 -2.42
C SER A 652 -32.03 -0.06 -0.89
N LEU A 653 -31.31 -0.96 -0.20
CA LEU A 653 -31.23 -0.98 1.26
C LEU A 653 -30.65 0.33 1.82
N LEU A 654 -29.57 0.82 1.22
CA LEU A 654 -28.90 2.05 1.67
C LEU A 654 -29.73 3.30 1.36
N LEU A 655 -30.42 3.31 0.21
CA LEU A 655 -31.39 4.38 -0.12
C LEU A 655 -32.54 4.41 0.90
N GLU A 656 -33.07 3.29 1.29
CA GLU A 656 -34.14 3.19 2.29
C GLU A 656 -33.64 3.60 3.68
N LEU A 657 -32.46 3.14 4.10
CA LEU A 657 -31.85 3.51 5.37
C LEU A 657 -31.51 5.01 5.47
N SER A 658 -31.12 5.62 4.35
CA SER A 658 -30.76 7.05 4.32
C SER A 658 -32.00 7.96 4.28
N GLY A 659 -33.19 7.42 4.00
CA GLY A 659 -34.42 8.20 3.87
C GLY A 659 -34.34 9.29 2.79
N GLY A 660 -33.45 9.15 1.80
CA GLY A 660 -33.22 10.14 0.74
C GLY A 660 -32.27 11.28 1.15
N SER A 661 -31.71 11.30 2.37
CA SER A 661 -30.77 12.30 2.85
C SER A 661 -29.34 11.95 2.40
N ILE A 662 -28.67 12.84 1.68
CA ILE A 662 -27.26 12.71 1.30
C ILE A 662 -26.34 12.70 2.55
N VAL A 663 -26.70 13.46 3.57
CA VAL A 663 -25.91 13.55 4.81
C VAL A 663 -25.96 12.23 5.58
N VAL A 664 -27.15 11.65 5.72
CA VAL A 664 -27.33 10.35 6.37
C VAL A 664 -26.60 9.26 5.58
N MET A 665 -26.69 9.29 4.24
CA MET A 665 -25.98 8.35 3.36
C MET A 665 -24.47 8.41 3.56
N LEU A 666 -23.89 9.62 3.58
CA LEU A 666 -22.48 9.82 3.83
C LEU A 666 -22.06 9.33 5.23
N LEU A 667 -22.83 9.67 6.25
CA LEU A 667 -22.56 9.23 7.62
C LEU A 667 -22.61 7.69 7.76
N VAL A 668 -23.63 7.06 7.21
CA VAL A 668 -23.75 5.60 7.19
C VAL A 668 -22.56 4.96 6.46
N THR A 669 -22.20 5.51 5.30
CA THR A 669 -21.03 5.05 4.53
C THR A 669 -19.72 5.23 5.32
N ALA A 670 -19.53 6.37 6.00
CA ALA A 670 -18.34 6.62 6.82
C ALA A 670 -18.22 5.60 7.97
N VAL A 671 -19.30 5.42 8.72
CA VAL A 671 -19.34 4.48 9.86
C VAL A 671 -19.14 3.03 9.38
N ALA A 672 -19.83 2.62 8.31
CA ALA A 672 -19.67 1.30 7.71
C ALA A 672 -18.21 1.08 7.23
N SER A 673 -17.60 2.10 6.60
CA SER A 673 -16.21 2.03 6.13
C SER A 673 -15.21 1.87 7.27
N ILE A 674 -15.39 2.59 8.37
CA ILE A 674 -14.54 2.45 9.56
C ILE A 674 -14.71 1.05 10.16
N ILE A 675 -15.95 0.60 10.39
CA ILE A 675 -16.23 -0.70 11.02
C ILE A 675 -15.69 -1.86 10.18
N LEU A 676 -15.97 -1.86 8.87
CA LEU A 676 -15.50 -2.90 7.97
C LEU A 676 -13.98 -2.83 7.73
N GLY A 677 -13.40 -1.63 7.85
CA GLY A 677 -11.95 -1.44 7.68
C GLY A 677 -11.10 -1.83 8.89
N MET A 678 -11.69 -1.97 10.08
CA MET A 678 -10.93 -2.29 11.29
C MET A 678 -10.21 -3.64 11.19
N GLY A 679 -8.88 -3.62 11.33
CA GLY A 679 -8.04 -4.83 11.32
C GLY A 679 -7.80 -5.44 9.95
N MET A 680 -8.10 -4.72 8.88
CA MET A 680 -7.82 -5.13 7.51
C MET A 680 -6.86 -4.15 6.82
N PRO A 681 -5.99 -4.63 5.90
CA PRO A 681 -5.18 -3.73 5.09
C PRO A 681 -6.07 -2.79 4.26
N THR A 682 -5.65 -1.54 4.11
CA THR A 682 -6.41 -0.49 3.40
C THR A 682 -6.83 -0.89 1.98
N THR A 683 -5.98 -1.63 1.26
CA THR A 683 -6.27 -2.11 -0.10
C THR A 683 -7.49 -3.04 -0.11
N VAL A 684 -7.56 -3.97 0.85
CA VAL A 684 -8.69 -4.91 1.01
C VAL A 684 -9.95 -4.15 1.39
N THR A 685 -9.85 -3.28 2.39
CA THR A 685 -10.95 -2.43 2.84
C THR A 685 -11.54 -1.64 1.68
N TYR A 686 -10.68 -1.03 0.86
CA TYR A 686 -11.10 -0.29 -0.33
C TYR A 686 -11.87 -1.18 -1.32
N ILE A 687 -11.38 -2.39 -1.66
CA ILE A 687 -12.04 -3.31 -2.60
C ILE A 687 -13.44 -3.69 -2.10
N ILE A 688 -13.55 -4.05 -0.83
CA ILE A 688 -14.82 -4.44 -0.22
C ILE A 688 -15.82 -3.27 -0.26
N LEU A 689 -15.38 -2.12 0.20
CA LEU A 689 -16.24 -0.95 0.33
C LEU A 689 -16.72 -0.41 -1.02
N ILE A 690 -15.84 -0.33 -2.05
CA ILE A 690 -16.27 0.13 -3.37
C ILE A 690 -17.27 -0.81 -4.01
N SER A 691 -17.12 -2.11 -3.79
CA SER A 691 -18.05 -3.13 -4.33
C SER A 691 -19.46 -3.00 -3.76
N MET A 692 -19.60 -2.41 -2.57
CA MET A 692 -20.86 -2.26 -1.87
C MET A 692 -21.41 -0.82 -1.89
N LEU A 693 -20.53 0.18 -1.80
CA LEU A 693 -20.92 1.56 -1.46
C LEU A 693 -20.72 2.56 -2.62
N ALA A 694 -19.88 2.25 -3.62
CA ALA A 694 -19.60 3.21 -4.69
C ALA A 694 -20.84 3.51 -5.53
N THR A 695 -21.61 2.50 -5.93
CA THR A 695 -22.83 2.68 -6.73
C THR A 695 -23.91 3.48 -5.98
N PRO A 696 -24.28 3.16 -4.73
CA PRO A 696 -25.21 3.98 -3.96
C PRO A 696 -24.82 5.45 -3.86
N LEU A 697 -23.54 5.76 -3.59
CA LEU A 697 -23.05 7.14 -3.51
C LEU A 697 -23.23 7.90 -4.83
N VAL A 698 -22.93 7.25 -5.95
CA VAL A 698 -23.10 7.85 -7.29
C VAL A 698 -24.59 8.11 -7.59
N GLU A 699 -25.49 7.24 -7.18
CA GLU A 699 -26.93 7.41 -7.36
C GLU A 699 -27.50 8.58 -6.54
N PHE A 700 -26.83 8.96 -5.45
CA PHE A 700 -27.10 10.22 -4.74
C PHE A 700 -26.52 11.47 -5.43
N GLY A 701 -25.96 11.35 -6.64
CA GLY A 701 -25.36 12.46 -7.39
C GLY A 701 -23.93 12.81 -6.99
N ILE A 702 -23.27 11.96 -6.19
CA ILE A 702 -21.88 12.17 -5.80
C ILE A 702 -20.98 11.80 -6.98
N PRO A 703 -20.03 12.69 -7.41
CA PRO A 703 -19.11 12.36 -8.48
C PRO A 703 -18.35 11.06 -8.22
N LEU A 704 -18.25 10.17 -9.23
CA LEU A 704 -17.64 8.83 -9.08
C LEU A 704 -16.27 8.88 -8.41
N LEU A 705 -15.39 9.78 -8.87
CA LEU A 705 -14.04 9.90 -8.31
C LEU A 705 -14.04 10.43 -6.88
N ALA A 706 -14.96 11.34 -6.53
CA ALA A 706 -15.12 11.81 -5.17
C ALA A 706 -15.65 10.72 -4.24
N ALA A 707 -16.60 9.89 -4.71
CA ALA A 707 -17.10 8.73 -3.97
C ALA A 707 -15.99 7.72 -3.67
N HIS A 708 -15.17 7.38 -4.67
CA HIS A 708 -14.03 6.49 -4.50
C HIS A 708 -12.97 7.05 -3.54
N LEU A 709 -12.67 8.34 -3.63
CA LEU A 709 -11.73 9.00 -2.74
C LEU A 709 -12.27 9.07 -1.30
N TYR A 710 -13.58 9.32 -1.14
CA TYR A 710 -14.28 9.30 0.14
C TYR A 710 -14.13 7.95 0.84
N ILE A 711 -14.43 6.88 0.13
CA ILE A 711 -14.30 5.51 0.63
C ILE A 711 -12.84 5.20 1.01
N LEU A 712 -11.87 5.63 0.18
CA LEU A 712 -10.45 5.44 0.46
C LEU A 712 -10.04 6.13 1.78
N TYR A 713 -10.47 7.36 2.00
CA TYR A 713 -10.13 8.11 3.21
C TYR A 713 -10.62 7.44 4.49
N PHE A 714 -11.86 6.95 4.49
CA PHE A 714 -12.41 6.23 5.66
C PHE A 714 -11.77 4.85 5.82
N GLY A 715 -11.41 4.17 4.73
CA GLY A 715 -10.63 2.95 4.77
C GLY A 715 -9.24 3.14 5.41
N VAL A 716 -8.53 4.21 5.03
CA VAL A 716 -7.24 4.57 5.63
C VAL A 716 -7.39 5.00 7.10
N MET A 717 -8.50 5.64 7.45
CA MET A 717 -8.77 6.06 8.83
C MET A 717 -8.97 4.87 9.77
N ALA A 718 -9.47 3.74 9.28
CA ALA A 718 -9.68 2.54 10.08
C ALA A 718 -8.38 1.99 10.69
N ASP A 719 -7.21 2.19 10.05
CA ASP A 719 -5.89 1.76 10.54
C ASP A 719 -5.47 2.42 11.87
N ILE A 720 -6.04 3.58 12.19
CA ILE A 720 -5.73 4.35 13.39
C ILE A 720 -6.94 4.53 14.33
N THR A 721 -8.07 3.88 14.01
CA THR A 721 -9.31 4.01 14.77
C THR A 721 -9.44 2.89 15.80
N PRO A 722 -9.56 3.19 17.12
CA PRO A 722 -9.86 2.18 18.12
C PRO A 722 -11.21 1.48 17.84
N PRO A 723 -11.38 0.21 18.24
CA PRO A 723 -10.55 -0.58 19.17
C PRO A 723 -9.40 -1.36 18.51
N VAL A 724 -9.27 -1.41 17.18
CA VAL A 724 -8.26 -2.23 16.51
C VAL A 724 -7.00 -1.44 16.15
N ALA A 725 -7.13 -0.25 15.54
CA ALA A 725 -6.06 0.75 15.32
C ALA A 725 -4.66 0.18 15.04
N VAL A 726 -4.51 -0.70 14.04
CA VAL A 726 -3.30 -1.55 13.85
C VAL A 726 -2.01 -0.72 13.76
N ALA A 727 -2.02 0.41 13.02
CA ALA A 727 -0.86 1.27 12.91
C ALA A 727 -0.51 1.97 14.24
N ALA A 728 -1.52 2.38 15.01
CA ALA A 728 -1.30 2.99 16.33
C ALA A 728 -0.79 1.96 17.36
N TYR A 729 -1.22 0.70 17.24
CA TYR A 729 -0.72 -0.38 18.09
C TYR A 729 0.73 -0.73 17.75
N ALA A 730 1.10 -0.75 16.48
CA ALA A 730 2.49 -0.88 16.06
C ALA A 730 3.35 0.27 16.63
N ALA A 731 2.86 1.52 16.52
CA ALA A 731 3.53 2.69 17.12
C ALA A 731 3.68 2.57 18.66
N SER A 732 2.67 2.02 19.35
CA SER A 732 2.72 1.85 20.81
C SER A 732 3.79 0.85 21.23
N GLY A 733 4.06 -0.18 20.42
CA GLY A 733 5.15 -1.12 20.64
C GLY A 733 6.51 -0.42 20.62
N VAL A 734 6.75 0.42 19.60
CA VAL A 734 7.97 1.23 19.50
C VAL A 734 8.06 2.28 20.61
N ALA A 735 6.94 2.95 20.93
CA ALA A 735 6.88 3.98 21.95
C ALA A 735 6.96 3.42 23.39
N LYS A 736 6.73 2.12 23.56
CA LYS A 736 6.53 1.45 24.85
C LYS A 736 5.39 2.14 25.65
N SER A 737 4.23 2.33 25.00
CA SER A 737 3.08 3.08 25.50
C SER A 737 1.80 2.24 25.51
N ASP A 738 0.72 2.73 26.12
CA ASP A 738 -0.59 2.07 26.08
C ASP A 738 -1.17 2.09 24.66
N PRO A 739 -1.48 0.93 24.04
CA PRO A 739 -1.98 0.84 22.67
C PRO A 739 -3.31 1.55 22.44
N PHE A 740 -4.26 1.42 23.37
CA PHE A 740 -5.57 2.03 23.25
C PHE A 740 -5.50 3.56 23.35
N GLU A 741 -4.75 4.07 24.34
CA GLU A 741 -4.56 5.51 24.51
C GLU A 741 -3.80 6.12 23.32
N THR A 742 -2.80 5.42 22.80
CA THR A 742 -2.09 5.81 21.57
C THR A 742 -3.05 5.88 20.39
N GLY A 743 -3.94 4.90 20.23
CA GLY A 743 -4.98 4.90 19.20
C GLY A 743 -5.97 6.07 19.34
N VAL A 744 -6.45 6.36 20.53
CA VAL A 744 -7.35 7.51 20.79
C VAL A 744 -6.68 8.83 20.43
N LYS A 745 -5.40 9.01 20.79
CA LYS A 745 -4.63 10.21 20.42
C LYS A 745 -4.38 10.28 18.92
N ALA A 746 -4.07 9.15 18.26
CA ALA A 746 -3.89 9.08 16.81
C ALA A 746 -5.17 9.45 16.05
N PHE A 747 -6.31 8.90 16.46
CA PHE A 747 -7.62 9.26 15.91
C PHE A 747 -7.90 10.77 16.07
N SER A 748 -7.63 11.32 17.26
CA SER A 748 -7.84 12.74 17.55
C SER A 748 -6.98 13.64 16.66
N LEU A 749 -5.70 13.31 16.46
CA LEU A 749 -4.78 14.02 15.57
C LEU A 749 -5.19 13.91 14.09
N SER A 750 -5.90 12.86 13.73
CA SER A 750 -6.36 12.60 12.37
C SER A 750 -7.82 13.02 12.12
N LEU A 751 -8.46 13.76 13.04
CA LEU A 751 -9.86 14.12 12.92
C LEU A 751 -10.16 14.97 11.65
N ASN A 752 -9.18 15.72 11.15
CA ASN A 752 -9.29 16.41 9.87
C ASN A 752 -9.48 15.43 8.70
N LYS A 753 -8.89 14.21 8.76
CA LYS A 753 -9.10 13.14 7.78
C LYS A 753 -10.55 12.64 7.74
N ALA A 754 -11.29 12.76 8.85
CA ALA A 754 -12.71 12.43 8.90
C ALA A 754 -13.59 13.53 8.27
N ILE A 755 -13.22 14.82 8.39
CA ILE A 755 -14.05 15.95 7.93
C ILE A 755 -13.79 16.30 6.47
N VAL A 756 -12.53 16.23 6.01
CA VAL A 756 -12.14 16.60 4.63
C VAL A 756 -12.91 15.81 3.57
N PRO A 757 -13.20 14.49 3.71
CA PRO A 757 -14.02 13.77 2.75
C PRO A 757 -15.42 14.35 2.55
N PHE A 758 -16.10 14.78 3.61
CA PHE A 758 -17.38 15.48 3.47
C PHE A 758 -17.24 16.79 2.71
N ALA A 759 -16.14 17.51 2.96
CA ALA A 759 -15.88 18.78 2.28
C ALA A 759 -15.78 18.61 0.76
N PHE A 760 -14.98 17.65 0.27
CA PHE A 760 -14.77 17.50 -1.16
C PHE A 760 -15.90 16.74 -1.87
N VAL A 761 -16.68 15.90 -1.18
CA VAL A 761 -17.86 15.27 -1.77
C VAL A 761 -18.97 16.30 -2.01
N LEU A 762 -19.17 17.20 -1.06
CA LEU A 762 -20.20 18.26 -1.14
C LEU A 762 -19.73 19.50 -1.92
N ALA A 763 -18.41 19.70 -2.08
CA ALA A 763 -17.79 20.74 -2.90
C ALA A 763 -16.67 20.14 -3.79
N PRO A 764 -17.03 19.49 -4.91
CA PRO A 764 -16.09 18.70 -5.73
C PRO A 764 -14.92 19.52 -6.31
N GLY A 765 -15.05 20.84 -6.39
CA GLY A 765 -13.96 21.74 -6.79
C GLY A 765 -12.71 21.65 -5.89
N ILE A 766 -12.85 21.25 -4.62
CA ILE A 766 -11.72 21.01 -3.69
C ILE A 766 -10.77 19.94 -4.24
N VAL A 767 -11.31 18.96 -4.94
CA VAL A 767 -10.56 17.87 -5.60
C VAL A 767 -10.46 18.07 -7.11
N PHE A 768 -10.55 19.32 -7.58
CA PHE A 768 -10.43 19.66 -9.01
C PHE A 768 -11.40 18.90 -9.92
N LEU A 769 -12.63 18.68 -9.46
CA LEU A 769 -13.71 18.15 -10.29
C LEU A 769 -14.65 19.27 -10.70
N ARG A 770 -14.99 19.30 -12.00
CA ARG A 770 -15.95 20.24 -12.61
C ARG A 770 -17.05 19.45 -13.30
N GLU A 771 -18.28 19.87 -13.10
CA GLU A 771 -19.43 19.35 -13.83
C GLU A 771 -19.33 19.71 -15.31
N LYS A 772 -19.68 18.78 -16.18
CA LYS A 772 -19.68 19.00 -17.62
C LYS A 772 -20.88 19.84 -18.05
N ALA A 773 -20.73 20.67 -19.08
CA ALA A 773 -21.79 21.53 -19.58
C ALA A 773 -23.05 20.79 -20.04
N ASN A 774 -22.93 19.52 -20.42
CA ASN A 774 -24.02 18.64 -20.83
C ASN A 774 -24.29 17.52 -19.80
N ALA A 775 -24.06 17.77 -18.52
CA ALA A 775 -24.17 16.79 -17.46
C ALA A 775 -25.56 16.12 -17.41
N ASP A 776 -26.63 16.88 -17.64
CA ASP A 776 -28.00 16.39 -17.64
C ASP A 776 -28.29 15.32 -18.71
N GLU A 777 -27.51 15.29 -19.80
CA GLU A 777 -27.61 14.32 -20.88
C GLU A 777 -26.73 13.07 -20.67
N LEU A 778 -25.85 13.10 -19.67
CA LEU A 778 -24.88 12.05 -19.41
C LEU A 778 -25.30 11.16 -18.24
N PRO A 779 -24.89 9.87 -18.26
CA PRO A 779 -25.00 9.03 -17.08
C PRO A 779 -24.32 9.65 -15.86
N LEU A 780 -24.86 9.47 -14.66
CA LEU A 780 -24.34 10.05 -13.40
C LEU A 780 -22.83 9.84 -13.22
N ARG A 781 -22.32 8.70 -13.66
CA ARG A 781 -20.87 8.37 -13.58
C ARG A 781 -19.99 9.24 -14.44
N GLU A 782 -20.52 9.88 -15.49
CA GLU A 782 -19.79 10.63 -16.50
C GLU A 782 -20.02 12.15 -16.43
N GLN A 783 -20.82 12.63 -15.51
CA GLN A 783 -21.22 14.04 -15.40
C GLN A 783 -20.06 14.97 -15.02
N TYR A 784 -19.02 14.44 -14.36
CA TYR A 784 -17.88 15.23 -13.91
C TYR A 784 -16.61 14.90 -14.70
N ARG A 785 -15.71 15.89 -14.77
CA ARG A 785 -14.37 15.74 -15.33
C ARG A 785 -13.33 16.44 -14.46
N VAL A 786 -12.07 16.08 -14.63
CA VAL A 786 -10.96 16.76 -13.95
C VAL A 786 -10.74 18.15 -14.59
N VAL A 787 -10.56 19.15 -13.76
CA VAL A 787 -10.29 20.53 -14.12
C VAL A 787 -8.99 20.64 -14.93
N ASN A 788 -9.01 21.40 -16.02
CA ASN A 788 -7.86 21.69 -16.85
C ASN A 788 -7.34 23.12 -16.64
N PHE A 789 -6.25 23.49 -17.29
CA PHE A 789 -5.66 24.83 -17.16
C PHE A 789 -6.59 25.96 -17.64
N ALA A 790 -7.44 25.71 -18.64
CA ALA A 790 -8.40 26.69 -19.12
C ALA A 790 -9.49 26.96 -18.07
N ASP A 791 -9.96 25.93 -17.37
CA ASP A 791 -10.91 26.06 -16.27
C ASP A 791 -10.30 26.86 -15.10
N LEU A 792 -9.03 26.69 -14.80
CA LEU A 792 -8.34 27.45 -13.76
C LEU A 792 -8.17 28.92 -14.13
N ALA A 793 -8.04 29.22 -15.40
CA ALA A 793 -7.98 30.60 -15.90
C ALA A 793 -9.35 31.31 -15.89
N GLU A 794 -10.46 30.57 -15.84
CA GLU A 794 -11.81 31.09 -15.70
C GLU A 794 -12.09 31.48 -14.23
N LEU A 795 -11.84 32.76 -13.89
CA LEU A 795 -11.95 33.27 -12.52
C LEU A 795 -13.38 33.19 -11.96
N SER A 796 -14.41 33.29 -12.80
CA SER A 796 -15.82 33.12 -12.42
C SER A 796 -16.14 31.72 -11.89
N TYR A 797 -15.37 30.70 -12.26
CA TYR A 797 -15.44 29.32 -11.76
C TYR A 797 -14.35 29.05 -10.69
N SER A 798 -13.10 29.33 -11.01
CA SER A 798 -11.97 28.89 -10.19
C SER A 798 -11.95 29.56 -8.80
N VAL A 799 -12.40 30.79 -8.68
CA VAL A 799 -12.43 31.49 -7.38
C VAL A 799 -13.52 30.96 -6.46
N PRO A 800 -14.82 30.92 -6.84
CA PRO A 800 -15.87 30.47 -5.93
C PRO A 800 -15.88 28.94 -5.71
N GLU A 801 -15.54 28.13 -6.70
CA GLU A 801 -15.69 26.69 -6.65
C GLU A 801 -14.39 25.95 -6.20
N ILE A 802 -13.22 26.58 -6.36
CA ILE A 802 -11.94 25.97 -5.99
C ILE A 802 -11.23 26.76 -4.90
N LEU A 803 -10.87 28.04 -5.16
CA LEU A 803 -9.98 28.81 -4.30
C LEU A 803 -10.60 29.05 -2.91
N ILE A 804 -11.83 29.54 -2.86
CA ILE A 804 -12.51 29.85 -1.58
C ILE A 804 -12.73 28.55 -0.77
N PRO A 805 -13.26 27.44 -1.33
CA PRO A 805 -13.38 26.19 -0.61
C PRO A 805 -12.05 25.64 -0.10
N VAL A 806 -10.99 25.64 -0.92
CA VAL A 806 -9.66 25.15 -0.51
C VAL A 806 -9.10 26.00 0.63
N VAL A 807 -9.13 27.34 0.52
CA VAL A 807 -8.68 28.24 1.61
C VAL A 807 -9.53 28.02 2.85
N GLY A 808 -10.86 27.88 2.69
CA GLY A 808 -11.77 27.57 3.79
C GLY A 808 -11.38 26.29 4.53
N VAL A 809 -11.03 25.23 3.81
CA VAL A 809 -10.58 23.97 4.42
C VAL A 809 -9.28 24.15 5.21
N PHE A 810 -8.28 24.87 4.68
CA PHE A 810 -7.03 25.14 5.41
C PHE A 810 -7.27 25.94 6.70
N LEU A 811 -8.10 27.00 6.65
CA LEU A 811 -8.45 27.78 7.83
C LEU A 811 -9.28 26.97 8.83
N GLY A 812 -10.22 26.18 8.32
CA GLY A 812 -11.06 25.30 9.14
C GLY A 812 -10.25 24.25 9.90
N VAL A 813 -9.18 23.74 9.29
CA VAL A 813 -8.25 22.82 9.94
C VAL A 813 -7.50 23.49 11.10
N VAL A 814 -7.14 24.77 10.98
CA VAL A 814 -6.54 25.53 12.11
C VAL A 814 -7.56 25.69 13.25
N ALA A 815 -8.82 26.00 12.92
CA ALA A 815 -9.89 26.08 13.91
C ALA A 815 -10.14 24.72 14.60
N LEU A 816 -10.08 23.62 13.83
CA LEU A 816 -10.17 22.26 14.36
C LEU A 816 -9.02 21.95 15.32
N GLY A 817 -7.79 22.34 14.96
CA GLY A 817 -6.62 22.20 15.84
C GLY A 817 -6.80 22.93 17.17
N ALA A 818 -7.29 24.16 17.15
CA ALA A 818 -7.61 24.93 18.36
C ALA A 818 -8.69 24.25 19.20
N THR A 819 -9.67 23.62 18.55
CA THR A 819 -10.75 22.87 19.21
C THR A 819 -10.19 21.61 19.93
N VAL A 820 -9.42 20.80 19.22
CA VAL A 820 -8.91 19.49 19.71
C VAL A 820 -7.85 19.68 20.77
N ILE A 821 -6.83 20.48 20.49
CA ILE A 821 -5.70 20.71 21.41
C ILE A 821 -6.09 21.65 22.56
N GLY A 822 -7.02 22.58 22.31
CA GLY A 822 -7.50 23.52 23.31
C GLY A 822 -6.59 24.72 23.57
N THR A 823 -5.72 25.01 22.63
CA THR A 823 -4.80 26.15 22.68
C THR A 823 -4.64 26.73 21.26
N LEU A 824 -4.43 28.04 21.13
CA LEU A 824 -4.05 28.71 19.89
C LEU A 824 -2.86 29.64 20.15
N TYR A 825 -3.08 30.82 20.72
CA TYR A 825 -2.06 31.72 21.28
C TYR A 825 -2.07 31.67 22.80
N ALA A 826 -3.23 31.42 23.40
CA ALA A 826 -3.50 31.17 24.81
C ALA A 826 -4.50 30.01 24.92
N ASP A 827 -4.76 29.55 26.14
CA ASP A 827 -5.75 28.49 26.38
C ASP A 827 -7.13 28.86 25.87
N VAL A 828 -7.79 27.91 25.22
CA VAL A 828 -9.13 28.04 24.66
C VAL A 828 -10.12 27.32 25.58
N PRO A 829 -10.99 28.08 26.33
CA PRO A 829 -11.95 27.48 27.23
C PRO A 829 -13.05 26.73 26.47
N LYS A 830 -13.71 25.76 27.12
CA LYS A 830 -14.71 24.86 26.49
C LYS A 830 -15.77 25.58 25.65
N PRO A 831 -16.38 26.73 26.07
CA PRO A 831 -17.33 27.44 25.19
C PRO A 831 -16.71 27.96 23.89
N GLU A 832 -15.48 28.51 23.96
CA GLU A 832 -14.78 29.00 22.77
C GLU A 832 -14.37 27.82 21.84
N ARG A 833 -14.04 26.62 22.40
CA ARG A 833 -13.80 25.41 21.60
C ARG A 833 -15.04 25.02 20.78
N ALA A 834 -16.24 25.11 21.36
CA ALA A 834 -17.47 24.80 20.62
C ALA A 834 -17.68 25.79 19.44
N VAL A 835 -17.37 27.07 19.63
CA VAL A 835 -17.47 28.05 18.55
C VAL A 835 -16.37 27.85 17.50
N PHE A 836 -15.13 27.47 17.91
CA PHE A 836 -14.09 27.07 16.95
C PHE A 836 -14.48 25.80 16.18
N ALA A 837 -15.12 24.82 16.80
CA ALA A 837 -15.64 23.63 16.13
C ALA A 837 -16.71 24.00 15.09
N LEU A 838 -17.66 24.87 15.45
CA LEU A 838 -18.67 25.37 14.51
C LEU A 838 -18.01 26.14 13.34
N SER A 839 -17.06 27.03 13.67
CA SER A 839 -16.31 27.78 12.65
C SER A 839 -15.53 26.83 11.73
N SER A 840 -14.89 25.79 12.27
CA SER A 840 -14.22 24.76 11.49
C SER A 840 -15.18 24.08 10.50
N LEU A 841 -16.35 23.65 10.97
CA LEU A 841 -17.34 22.99 10.15
C LEU A 841 -17.89 23.90 9.05
N LEU A 842 -18.19 25.16 9.39
CA LEU A 842 -18.64 26.18 8.43
C LEU A 842 -17.58 26.51 7.38
N LEU A 843 -16.29 26.48 7.74
CA LEU A 843 -15.19 26.74 6.81
C LEU A 843 -14.88 25.52 5.94
N MET A 844 -14.91 24.30 6.48
CA MET A 844 -14.53 23.09 5.76
C MET A 844 -15.67 22.54 4.93
N ALA A 845 -16.83 22.30 5.54
CA ALA A 845 -17.96 21.59 4.92
C ALA A 845 -19.30 22.25 5.28
N PRO A 846 -19.57 23.51 4.86
CA PRO A 846 -20.80 24.23 5.21
C PRO A 846 -22.07 23.53 4.70
N ARG A 847 -21.99 22.87 3.54
CA ARG A 847 -23.11 22.11 2.97
C ARG A 847 -23.56 20.95 3.85
N LEU A 848 -22.67 20.39 4.67
CA LEU A 848 -23.04 19.35 5.63
C LEU A 848 -24.12 19.88 6.63
N LEU A 849 -23.98 21.14 7.07
CA LEU A 849 -24.97 21.77 7.96
C LEU A 849 -26.22 22.19 7.21
N SER A 850 -26.08 22.82 6.02
CA SER A 850 -27.24 23.28 5.26
C SER A 850 -28.12 22.14 4.77
N GLU A 851 -27.53 21.06 4.26
CA GLU A 851 -28.28 19.87 3.83
C GLU A 851 -28.97 19.20 5.03
N SER A 852 -28.30 19.10 6.19
CA SER A 852 -28.95 18.58 7.40
C SER A 852 -30.15 19.43 7.84
N VAL A 853 -30.08 20.76 7.71
CA VAL A 853 -31.19 21.65 8.01
C VAL A 853 -32.32 21.50 6.98
N PHE A 854 -31.95 21.37 5.69
CA PHE A 854 -32.96 21.18 4.63
C PHE A 854 -33.67 19.84 4.77
N ASP A 855 -32.96 18.78 5.14
CA ASP A 855 -33.56 17.47 5.43
C ASP A 855 -34.59 17.57 6.56
N VAL A 856 -34.25 18.26 7.67
CA VAL A 856 -35.17 18.47 8.80
C VAL A 856 -36.38 19.31 8.40
N LEU A 857 -36.18 20.38 7.62
CA LEU A 857 -37.28 21.22 7.11
C LEU A 857 -38.15 20.44 6.10
N GLY A 858 -37.58 19.58 5.28
CA GLY A 858 -38.29 18.72 4.36
C GLY A 858 -39.19 17.72 5.09
N LEU A 859 -38.71 17.13 6.22
CA LEU A 859 -39.54 16.29 7.10
C LEU A 859 -40.71 17.07 7.70
N ALA A 860 -40.54 18.40 7.92
CA ALA A 860 -41.63 19.29 8.37
C ALA A 860 -42.52 19.80 7.23
N GLY A 861 -42.33 19.35 5.98
CA GLY A 861 -43.10 19.74 4.81
C GLY A 861 -42.73 21.09 4.21
N VAL A 862 -41.59 21.68 4.59
CA VAL A 862 -41.11 22.96 4.09
C VAL A 862 -40.05 22.74 3.02
N SER A 863 -40.35 23.10 1.77
CA SER A 863 -39.39 23.12 0.68
C SER A 863 -38.68 24.48 0.59
N VAL A 864 -37.36 24.48 0.71
CA VAL A 864 -36.53 25.69 0.63
C VAL A 864 -35.72 25.64 -0.68
N SER A 865 -35.91 26.58 -1.58
CA SER A 865 -35.09 26.72 -2.79
C SER A 865 -34.10 27.90 -2.59
N VAL A 866 -32.83 27.55 -2.42
CA VAL A 866 -31.74 28.56 -2.26
C VAL A 866 -30.62 28.22 -3.26
N ASN A 867 -30.00 29.26 -3.80
CA ASN A 867 -28.81 29.04 -4.63
C ASN A 867 -27.69 28.39 -3.77
N ALA A 868 -27.37 27.15 -4.06
CA ALA A 868 -26.43 26.32 -3.27
C ALA A 868 -25.03 26.93 -3.16
N LEU A 869 -24.52 27.55 -4.25
CA LEU A 869 -23.22 28.24 -4.26
C LEU A 869 -23.23 29.47 -3.36
N LEU A 870 -24.25 30.30 -3.48
CA LEU A 870 -24.36 31.54 -2.67
C LEU A 870 -24.47 31.21 -1.18
N LEU A 871 -25.23 30.17 -0.85
CA LEU A 871 -25.36 29.70 0.54
C LEU A 871 -24.02 29.16 1.07
N ASP A 872 -23.31 28.34 0.29
CA ASP A 872 -21.98 27.81 0.65
C ASP A 872 -20.98 28.94 0.94
N LEU A 873 -20.90 29.92 0.03
CA LEU A 873 -20.03 31.11 0.21
C LEU A 873 -20.41 31.97 1.42
N THR A 874 -21.70 32.13 1.67
CA THR A 874 -22.20 32.89 2.83
C THR A 874 -21.83 32.19 4.14
N LEU A 875 -22.05 30.88 4.24
CA LEU A 875 -21.74 30.11 5.43
C LEU A 875 -20.22 30.05 5.69
N ARG A 876 -19.38 29.95 4.64
CA ARG A 876 -17.91 30.09 4.78
C ARG A 876 -17.54 31.50 5.26
N GLY A 877 -18.19 32.52 4.77
CA GLY A 877 -18.03 33.92 5.23
C GLY A 877 -18.32 34.07 6.74
N VAL A 878 -19.44 33.49 7.21
CA VAL A 878 -19.79 33.47 8.65
C VAL A 878 -18.71 32.67 9.43
N GLY A 879 -18.30 31.52 8.94
CA GLY A 879 -17.23 30.73 9.54
C GLY A 879 -15.92 31.51 9.68
N LEU A 880 -15.53 32.26 8.64
CA LEU A 880 -14.35 33.11 8.63
C LEU A 880 -14.45 34.25 9.67
N VAL A 881 -15.59 34.92 9.77
CA VAL A 881 -15.81 35.98 10.75
C VAL A 881 -15.69 35.43 12.18
N LEU A 882 -16.29 34.29 12.45
CA LEU A 882 -16.17 33.61 13.75
C LEU A 882 -14.71 33.22 14.04
N PHE A 883 -14.00 32.65 13.08
CA PHE A 883 -12.59 32.28 13.20
C PHE A 883 -11.71 33.47 13.54
N VAL A 884 -11.84 34.56 12.78
CA VAL A 884 -11.05 35.79 12.96
C VAL A 884 -11.37 36.45 14.31
N ALA A 885 -12.64 36.57 14.66
CA ALA A 885 -13.06 37.19 15.93
C ALA A 885 -12.49 36.41 17.14
N LEU A 886 -12.61 35.06 17.13
CA LEU A 886 -12.06 34.23 18.19
C LEU A 886 -10.52 34.24 18.23
N THR A 887 -9.87 34.25 17.07
CA THR A 887 -8.41 34.32 16.96
C THR A 887 -7.87 35.63 17.52
N VAL A 888 -8.48 36.76 17.16
CA VAL A 888 -8.11 38.08 17.69
C VAL A 888 -8.35 38.16 19.20
N ARG A 889 -9.47 37.65 19.67
CA ARG A 889 -9.78 37.57 21.11
C ARG A 889 -8.75 36.71 21.87
N ASN A 890 -8.42 35.55 21.37
CA ASN A 890 -7.45 34.62 21.97
C ASN A 890 -6.02 35.20 21.97
N ARG A 891 -5.62 35.91 20.87
CA ARG A 891 -4.34 36.62 20.79
C ARG A 891 -4.24 37.76 21.79
N ARG A 892 -5.36 38.51 22.02
CA ARG A 892 -5.40 39.58 23.07
C ARG A 892 -5.24 38.98 24.48
N LYS A 893 -5.80 37.80 24.75
CA LYS A 893 -5.58 37.10 26.04
C LYS A 893 -4.09 36.78 26.23
N ALA A 894 -3.42 36.21 25.22
CA ALA A 894 -1.99 35.93 25.27
C ALA A 894 -1.09 37.16 25.52
N SER A 895 -1.55 38.38 25.07
CA SER A 895 -0.80 39.60 25.32
C SER A 895 -1.03 40.23 26.69
N VAL A 896 -2.08 39.78 27.42
CA VAL A 896 -2.43 40.26 28.76
C VAL A 896 -1.93 39.34 29.87
N GLU A 897 -1.78 38.03 29.57
CA GLU A 897 -1.11 37.11 30.49
C GLU A 897 0.39 37.33 30.40
N PRO A 898 1.07 37.92 31.45
CA PRO A 898 2.51 38.02 31.49
C PRO A 898 3.10 36.60 31.49
N ALA A 899 4.16 36.40 30.75
CA ALA A 899 4.95 35.16 30.81
C ALA A 899 5.20 34.85 32.31
N GLY A 900 4.64 33.75 32.79
CA GLY A 900 4.86 33.31 34.16
C GLY A 900 6.35 33.34 34.47
N PRO A 901 6.80 33.57 35.68
CA PRO A 901 8.19 33.76 36.02
C PRO A 901 8.97 32.53 35.53
N SER A 902 9.89 32.74 34.61
CA SER A 902 10.98 31.82 34.31
C SER A 902 11.67 31.59 35.64
N GLY A 903 11.47 30.43 36.24
CA GLY A 903 12.13 30.06 37.47
C GLY A 903 13.64 30.21 37.26
N ASP A 904 14.21 31.20 37.92
CA ASP A 904 15.63 31.41 38.04
C ASP A 904 16.18 30.28 38.94
N PRO A 905 17.05 29.41 38.43
CA PRO A 905 17.55 28.27 39.19
C PRO A 905 18.64 28.67 40.21
N THR A 906 18.68 29.94 40.69
CA THR A 906 19.74 30.43 41.61
C THR A 906 19.22 30.89 42.97
N THR A 907 18.13 30.30 43.50
CA THR A 907 17.85 30.42 44.93
C THR A 907 16.99 29.29 45.45
N ALA A 908 17.61 28.16 45.83
CA ALA A 908 17.40 27.37 47.04
C ALA A 908 18.30 26.12 47.04
#